data_e75ab01b3b34e1e053c510929a4ad760
#
_entry.id   e75ab01b3b34e1e053c510929a4ad760
#
_cell.length_a   1.000
_cell.length_b   1.000
_cell.length_c   1.000
_cell.angle_alpha   90.00
_cell.angle_beta   90.00
_cell.angle_gamma   90.00
#
_symmetry.space_group_name_H-M   'P 1'
#
loop_
_entity.id
_entity.type
_entity.pdbx_description
1 polymer ?
#
loop_
_entity_poly.entity_id
_entity_poly.type
_entity_poly.pdbx_seq_one_letter_code
_entity_poly.pdbx_strand_id
1 'polypeptide(L)'
;MTVIEPHTDVAAPGFHDSQIAVLQPLLAELLDDDETPLVWFYTPMALPLLACFTPSAIIYDCMDELSAFNQAPRQLQQRESALLSRADLVFTGGTSLYEAKKHRHPQVFCCPSSVDAGHFEQALDRTNSHPLQENLPKPRLGYYGVIDERLDLTLIAALADAHPDWQIVMVGPVVKIDVASLPQRSNLHWFGQQPYAALPHFLAGWDLCLMPFALNASTRFISPTKVLEYMAAQLPIVSTAIADVARHYADVVSIADSHQSFVQACEAALSMPVETRYQLAKNMATRVAETSWDRTVDEMQAHIVALTQRQISHPEIAAAPPPALAHNTVECLILGAGPTGLSAGYHYGAGAVVLEKNATVGGWCRSVEDQGFTFDHAGHIMFSNDPYVLRLYDILLGDNQHWQTREAWVYSHDVYTRYPFQSALHGLPAEVIGECVLGAIEARYASPPALQAVATEARRDCCADGAIPDGESLVCQPESEDFESFIFRTWGKGIARHFALPYNQKLWKTPLVNMETSWLGGRVPLPDLEQIISGALAPLDKPVGPNARFGYPLRGGFQALMEGFLPHLNCTLEMEAGVSEIQPLQRRVLLSDGRQFHYDQMISTLPLPELVRLMGSFAPEAVQKAAKKLRHISVRCVNLGIGRANISDKHWIYYPGNTLFHRIFLQGNASPHCNPEGGFGLTCEMTYRDDQPLPCEGDALIERCIADCIRVGIINADDEIVTASEVDMPYAYVVYDHQRTANVTLIRSWLATQGIHLSGRYSEWEYYNSDHAFLAGKRAAETVKDLTHNRKTTA
;
A
#
# COMPACT_ATOMS: atom_id res chain seq x y z
N MET A 1 -6.74 34.58 17.21
CA MET A 1 -6.35 33.47 16.32
C MET A 1 -5.44 34.04 15.23
N THR A 2 -4.23 33.50 15.09
CA THR A 2 -3.29 33.88 14.01
C THR A 2 -3.43 32.80 12.91
N VAL A 3 -3.67 33.25 11.66
CA VAL A 3 -3.68 32.37 10.50
C VAL A 3 -2.34 32.52 9.80
N ILE A 4 -1.65 31.39 9.52
CA ILE A 4 -0.37 31.38 8.85
C ILE A 4 -0.56 30.68 7.50
N GLU A 5 -0.28 31.37 6.41
CA GLU A 5 -0.32 30.86 5.06
C GLU A 5 1.12 30.74 4.53
N PRO A 6 1.68 29.51 4.49
CA PRO A 6 3.03 29.34 3.96
C PRO A 6 3.03 29.50 2.45
N HIS A 7 3.98 30.31 1.94
CA HIS A 7 4.26 30.42 0.51
C HIS A 7 5.53 29.62 0.19
N THR A 8 5.43 28.69 -0.72
CA THR A 8 6.54 27.82 -1.13
C THR A 8 6.67 27.79 -2.65
N ASP A 9 7.88 27.54 -3.16
CA ASP A 9 8.13 27.39 -4.60
C ASP A 9 7.81 25.99 -5.14
N VAL A 10 7.31 25.11 -4.28
CA VAL A 10 6.97 23.72 -4.63
C VAL A 10 5.56 23.67 -5.22
N ALA A 11 5.43 23.24 -6.46
CA ALA A 11 4.15 23.10 -7.16
C ALA A 11 3.41 21.80 -6.78
N ALA A 12 3.20 21.55 -5.47
CA ALA A 12 2.49 20.39 -4.97
C ALA A 12 1.41 20.84 -3.96
N PRO A 13 0.25 20.17 -3.87
CA PRO A 13 -0.86 20.61 -3.03
C PRO A 13 -0.62 20.30 -1.55
N GLY A 14 -0.98 21.21 -0.66
CA GLY A 14 -1.13 21.02 0.78
C GLY A 14 0.09 20.40 1.46
N PHE A 15 -0.10 19.27 2.16
CA PHE A 15 0.93 18.54 2.90
C PHE A 15 1.52 17.37 2.10
N HIS A 16 1.70 17.54 0.79
CA HIS A 16 2.44 16.59 -0.03
C HIS A 16 3.88 16.42 0.46
N ASP A 17 4.51 15.26 0.28
CA ASP A 17 5.85 14.96 0.80
C ASP A 17 6.91 15.99 0.39
N SER A 18 6.85 16.46 -0.85
CA SER A 18 7.74 17.53 -1.34
C SER A 18 7.55 18.88 -0.62
N GLN A 19 6.35 19.16 -0.10
CA GLN A 19 6.07 20.34 0.70
C GLN A 19 6.60 20.21 2.13
N ILE A 20 6.56 19.01 2.71
CA ILE A 20 6.97 18.77 4.11
C ILE A 20 8.39 19.26 4.36
N ALA A 21 9.32 18.94 3.47
CA ALA A 21 10.73 19.31 3.61
C ALA A 21 10.94 20.85 3.62
N VAL A 22 10.06 21.61 2.97
CA VAL A 22 10.11 23.08 2.94
C VAL A 22 9.33 23.69 4.11
N LEU A 23 8.23 23.04 4.53
CA LEU A 23 7.39 23.51 5.63
C LEU A 23 8.05 23.32 7.00
N GLN A 24 8.85 22.27 7.18
CA GLN A 24 9.52 21.96 8.43
C GLN A 24 10.40 23.12 8.95
N PRO A 25 11.35 23.68 8.18
CA PRO A 25 12.16 24.80 8.66
C PRO A 25 11.33 26.07 8.91
N LEU A 26 10.29 26.34 8.08
CA LEU A 26 9.40 27.49 8.30
C LEU A 26 8.60 27.35 9.60
N LEU A 27 8.15 26.14 9.92
CA LEU A 27 7.46 25.88 11.18
C LEU A 27 8.40 25.98 12.38
N ALA A 28 9.64 25.50 12.26
CA ALA A 28 10.65 25.60 13.30
C ALA A 28 11.03 27.06 13.63
N GLU A 29 11.01 27.97 12.65
CA GLU A 29 11.24 29.38 12.86
C GLU A 29 10.09 30.11 13.60
N LEU A 30 8.88 29.52 13.59
CA LEU A 30 7.70 30.09 14.22
C LEU A 30 7.49 29.64 15.67
N LEU A 31 8.17 28.61 16.10
CA LEU A 31 8.09 28.04 17.45
C LEU A 31 9.36 28.38 18.20
N ASP A 32 9.23 28.90 19.42
CA ASP A 32 10.37 29.09 20.31
C ASP A 32 10.89 27.71 20.78
N ASP A 33 12.21 27.56 20.92
CA ASP A 33 12.86 26.31 21.30
C ASP A 33 12.38 25.73 22.66
N ASP A 34 11.84 26.58 23.52
CA ASP A 34 11.32 26.21 24.85
C ASP A 34 9.80 25.94 24.88
N GLU A 35 9.09 26.12 23.75
CA GLU A 35 7.64 25.91 23.68
C GLU A 35 7.29 24.46 23.38
N THR A 36 6.38 23.89 24.18
CA THR A 36 5.79 22.58 23.94
C THR A 36 4.30 22.75 23.57
N PRO A 37 3.98 23.03 22.29
CA PRO A 37 2.62 23.33 21.89
C PRO A 37 1.71 22.09 21.96
N LEU A 38 0.42 22.32 22.23
CA LEU A 38 -0.61 21.33 21.93
C LEU A 38 -0.86 21.35 20.42
N VAL A 39 -0.80 20.20 19.77
CA VAL A 39 -0.95 20.09 18.33
C VAL A 39 -2.27 19.44 17.96
N TRP A 40 -3.01 20.10 17.08
CA TRP A 40 -4.33 19.66 16.63
C TRP A 40 -4.31 19.35 15.13
N PHE A 41 -4.49 18.08 14.78
CA PHE A 41 -4.50 17.63 13.40
C PHE A 41 -5.91 17.49 12.84
N TYR A 42 -6.19 18.16 11.73
CA TYR A 42 -7.36 17.94 10.89
C TYR A 42 -7.06 16.98 9.72
N THR A 43 -5.81 16.73 9.42
CA THR A 43 -5.37 15.83 8.37
C THR A 43 -4.14 15.03 8.81
N PRO A 44 -4.15 13.71 8.61
CA PRO A 44 -2.96 12.88 8.86
C PRO A 44 -1.76 13.25 7.99
N MET A 45 -1.99 13.91 6.85
CA MET A 45 -0.92 14.30 5.93
C MET A 45 0.09 15.27 6.54
N ALA A 46 -0.30 16.04 7.56
CA ALA A 46 0.58 16.95 8.28
C ALA A 46 1.45 16.29 9.36
N LEU A 47 1.25 15.01 9.66
CA LEU A 47 1.97 14.30 10.72
C LEU A 47 3.50 14.43 10.66
N PRO A 48 4.18 14.40 9.49
CA PRO A 48 5.64 14.55 9.43
C PRO A 48 6.17 15.88 9.95
N LEU A 49 5.33 16.91 10.07
CA LEU A 49 5.73 18.21 10.65
C LEU A 49 6.08 18.11 12.15
N LEU A 50 5.63 17.07 12.85
CA LEU A 50 6.03 16.80 14.24
C LEU A 50 7.54 16.50 14.41
N ALA A 51 8.29 16.29 13.34
CA ALA A 51 9.72 16.09 13.44
C ALA A 51 10.50 17.36 13.86
N CYS A 52 9.87 18.54 13.81
CA CYS A 52 10.50 19.83 14.10
C CYS A 52 10.46 20.23 15.58
N PHE A 53 9.58 19.62 16.39
CA PHE A 53 9.34 20.04 17.78
C PHE A 53 8.71 18.91 18.60
N THR A 54 8.69 19.08 19.92
CA THR A 54 8.04 18.13 20.84
C THR A 54 6.70 18.70 21.30
N PRO A 55 5.56 18.10 20.95
CA PRO A 55 4.25 18.58 21.40
C PRO A 55 4.00 18.23 22.86
N SER A 56 3.25 19.07 23.57
CA SER A 56 2.73 18.76 24.91
C SER A 56 1.57 17.75 24.87
N ALA A 57 0.79 17.78 23.80
CA ALA A 57 -0.27 16.82 23.50
C ALA A 57 -0.58 16.82 22.00
N ILE A 58 -1.05 15.69 21.50
CA ILE A 58 -1.46 15.50 20.11
C ILE A 58 -2.95 15.16 20.08
N ILE A 59 -3.71 15.97 19.38
CA ILE A 59 -5.14 15.76 19.13
C ILE A 59 -5.36 15.47 17.65
N TYR A 60 -6.10 14.42 17.36
CA TYR A 60 -6.57 14.15 16.01
C TYR A 60 -8.07 14.37 15.91
N ASP A 61 -8.47 15.35 15.11
CA ASP A 61 -9.86 15.67 14.82
C ASP A 61 -10.25 15.06 13.46
N CYS A 62 -10.79 13.84 13.52
CA CYS A 62 -11.19 13.06 12.37
C CYS A 62 -12.60 13.46 11.94
N MET A 63 -12.71 14.50 11.09
CA MET A 63 -13.99 15.03 10.62
C MET A 63 -14.65 14.17 9.55
N ASP A 64 -13.84 13.46 8.72
CA ASP A 64 -14.27 12.61 7.62
C ASP A 64 -13.34 11.40 7.47
N GLU A 65 -13.78 10.36 6.75
CA GLU A 65 -12.91 9.29 6.26
C GLU A 65 -12.18 9.78 5.01
N LEU A 66 -11.13 10.59 5.20
CA LEU A 66 -10.42 11.28 4.13
C LEU A 66 -9.84 10.31 3.08
N SER A 67 -9.52 9.08 3.48
CA SER A 67 -8.99 8.05 2.59
C SER A 67 -10.03 7.49 1.59
N ALA A 68 -11.31 7.71 1.85
CA ALA A 68 -12.40 7.27 0.99
C ALA A 68 -12.75 8.26 -0.14
N PHE A 69 -12.17 9.47 -0.12
CA PHE A 69 -12.41 10.46 -1.18
C PHE A 69 -11.64 10.14 -2.45
N ASN A 70 -12.23 10.50 -3.59
CA ASN A 70 -11.55 10.39 -4.87
C ASN A 70 -10.25 11.21 -4.87
N GLN A 71 -9.18 10.65 -5.43
CA GLN A 71 -7.83 11.24 -5.45
C GLN A 71 -7.21 11.45 -4.06
N ALA A 72 -7.65 10.73 -3.01
CA ALA A 72 -7.00 10.77 -1.71
C ALA A 72 -5.53 10.32 -1.84
N PRO A 73 -4.57 11.03 -1.21
CA PRO A 73 -3.16 10.62 -1.21
C PRO A 73 -3.00 9.21 -0.62
N ARG A 74 -2.19 8.37 -1.24
CA ARG A 74 -1.98 6.97 -0.80
C ARG A 74 -1.41 6.87 0.61
N GLN A 75 -0.55 7.81 0.99
CA GLN A 75 0.06 7.86 2.31
C GLN A 75 -0.92 8.20 3.43
N LEU A 76 -2.13 8.65 3.08
CA LEU A 76 -3.10 9.16 4.05
C LEU A 76 -3.50 8.10 5.08
N GLN A 77 -3.80 6.87 4.65
CA GLN A 77 -4.16 5.77 5.56
C GLN A 77 -3.02 5.38 6.49
N GLN A 78 -1.79 5.38 5.97
CA GLN A 78 -0.59 5.08 6.76
C GLN A 78 -0.33 6.17 7.79
N ARG A 79 -0.42 7.43 7.38
CA ARG A 79 -0.28 8.57 8.26
C ARG A 79 -1.39 8.65 9.29
N GLU A 80 -2.61 8.26 8.92
CA GLU A 80 -3.71 8.16 9.88
C GLU A 80 -3.42 7.07 10.93
N SER A 81 -2.92 5.90 10.51
CA SER A 81 -2.55 4.84 11.46
C SER A 81 -1.42 5.28 12.39
N ALA A 82 -0.42 5.97 11.85
CA ALA A 82 0.67 6.54 12.64
C ALA A 82 0.20 7.68 13.56
N LEU A 83 -0.73 8.52 13.10
CA LEU A 83 -1.31 9.59 13.91
C LEU A 83 -2.16 9.03 15.04
N LEU A 84 -3.02 8.03 14.77
CA LEU A 84 -3.82 7.35 15.79
C LEU A 84 -2.95 6.69 16.88
N SER A 85 -1.76 6.18 16.53
CA SER A 85 -0.85 5.60 17.53
C SER A 85 -0.11 6.65 18.38
N ARG A 86 -0.06 7.90 17.94
CA ARG A 86 0.65 9.01 18.60
C ARG A 86 -0.28 10.02 19.26
N ALA A 87 -1.55 10.05 18.87
CA ALA A 87 -2.51 10.97 19.43
C ALA A 87 -2.79 10.64 20.91
N ASP A 88 -3.02 11.67 21.71
CA ASP A 88 -3.50 11.55 23.08
C ASP A 88 -5.03 11.51 23.14
N LEU A 89 -5.67 12.23 22.21
CA LEU A 89 -7.13 12.28 22.03
C LEU A 89 -7.49 12.19 20.56
N VAL A 90 -8.60 11.52 20.27
CA VAL A 90 -9.20 11.46 18.93
C VAL A 90 -10.65 11.91 19.02
N PHE A 91 -11.01 12.93 18.26
CA PHE A 91 -12.39 13.35 18.06
C PHE A 91 -12.90 12.86 16.71
N THR A 92 -14.16 12.48 16.61
CA THR A 92 -14.78 12.05 15.36
C THR A 92 -16.03 12.87 15.07
N GLY A 93 -16.19 13.32 13.81
CA GLY A 93 -17.27 14.21 13.40
C GLY A 93 -18.66 13.54 13.26
N GLY A 94 -18.79 12.25 13.56
CA GLY A 94 -20.06 11.52 13.46
C GLY A 94 -20.00 10.13 14.08
N THR A 95 -21.17 9.55 14.30
CA THR A 95 -21.32 8.25 14.98
C THR A 95 -20.76 7.11 14.14
N SER A 96 -21.00 7.10 12.84
CA SER A 96 -20.48 6.06 11.94
C SER A 96 -18.94 6.07 11.92
N LEU A 97 -18.34 7.25 11.95
CA LEU A 97 -16.90 7.42 12.03
C LEU A 97 -16.33 7.02 13.39
N TYR A 98 -17.03 7.36 14.47
CA TYR A 98 -16.71 6.90 15.83
C TYR A 98 -16.70 5.38 15.92
N GLU A 99 -17.73 4.71 15.41
CA GLU A 99 -17.80 3.25 15.39
C GLU A 99 -16.64 2.62 14.61
N ALA A 100 -16.20 3.25 13.54
CA ALA A 100 -15.06 2.80 12.75
C ALA A 100 -13.71 3.00 13.45
N LYS A 101 -13.56 4.02 14.30
CA LYS A 101 -12.28 4.40 14.93
C LYS A 101 -12.16 3.98 16.40
N LYS A 102 -13.24 3.76 17.13
CA LYS A 102 -13.23 3.50 18.59
C LYS A 102 -12.38 2.32 19.06
N HIS A 103 -12.10 1.37 18.19
CA HIS A 103 -11.25 0.21 18.48
C HIS A 103 -9.77 0.42 18.06
N ARG A 104 -9.47 1.55 17.39
CA ARG A 104 -8.14 1.88 16.90
C ARG A 104 -7.35 2.80 17.85
N HIS A 105 -8.03 3.40 18.83
CA HIS A 105 -7.41 4.27 19.83
C HIS A 105 -8.20 4.23 21.15
N PRO A 106 -7.56 4.27 22.34
CA PRO A 106 -8.26 4.14 23.63
C PRO A 106 -9.05 5.37 24.03
N GLN A 107 -8.77 6.55 23.49
CA GLN A 107 -9.39 7.82 23.81
C GLN A 107 -10.06 8.42 22.56
N VAL A 108 -11.08 7.76 22.04
CA VAL A 108 -11.89 8.24 20.90
C VAL A 108 -13.21 8.76 21.44
N PHE A 109 -13.59 9.96 21.03
CA PHE A 109 -14.83 10.61 21.43
C PHE A 109 -15.62 11.05 20.21
N CYS A 110 -16.94 10.86 20.26
CA CYS A 110 -17.85 11.29 19.21
C CYS A 110 -18.28 12.73 19.49
N CYS A 111 -17.81 13.66 18.66
CA CYS A 111 -18.14 15.07 18.70
C CYS A 111 -18.79 15.46 17.38
N PRO A 112 -20.09 15.17 17.18
CA PRO A 112 -20.75 15.43 15.91
C PRO A 112 -20.80 16.93 15.65
N SER A 113 -20.81 17.26 14.35
CA SER A 113 -20.99 18.64 13.90
C SER A 113 -22.28 19.25 14.43
N SER A 114 -22.24 20.54 14.70
CA SER A 114 -23.40 21.31 15.16
C SER A 114 -23.80 22.36 14.11
N VAL A 115 -24.63 23.30 14.48
CA VAL A 115 -25.17 24.33 13.59
C VAL A 115 -25.14 25.71 14.24
N ASP A 116 -24.89 26.75 13.44
CA ASP A 116 -25.21 28.14 13.80
C ASP A 116 -26.72 28.36 13.53
N ALA A 117 -27.54 28.00 14.51
CA ALA A 117 -28.98 28.08 14.38
C ALA A 117 -29.45 29.51 14.06
N GLY A 118 -28.90 30.54 14.75
CA GLY A 118 -29.27 31.94 14.52
C GLY A 118 -28.98 32.41 13.09
N HIS A 119 -27.94 31.88 12.45
CA HIS A 119 -27.64 32.18 11.05
C HIS A 119 -28.72 31.60 10.12
N PHE A 120 -29.08 30.32 10.29
CA PHE A 120 -30.01 29.66 9.38
C PHE A 120 -31.50 29.94 9.71
N GLU A 121 -31.83 30.34 10.93
CA GLU A 121 -33.17 30.83 11.29
C GLU A 121 -33.60 32.08 10.51
N GLN A 122 -32.68 32.83 9.92
CA GLN A 122 -33.02 33.92 9.00
C GLN A 122 -33.88 33.44 7.83
N ALA A 123 -33.82 32.17 7.45
CA ALA A 123 -34.62 31.57 6.43
C ALA A 123 -36.10 31.43 6.81
N LEU A 124 -36.48 31.61 8.07
CA LEU A 124 -37.90 31.63 8.51
C LEU A 124 -38.64 32.79 7.96
N ASP A 125 -37.98 33.92 7.66
CA ASP A 125 -38.53 35.00 6.88
C ASP A 125 -38.55 34.65 5.37
N ARG A 126 -39.66 34.05 4.94
CA ARG A 126 -39.86 33.57 3.56
C ARG A 126 -39.91 34.69 2.52
N THR A 127 -39.99 35.96 2.95
CA THR A 127 -39.95 37.12 2.05
C THR A 127 -38.52 37.48 1.60
N ASN A 128 -37.52 36.95 2.32
CA ASN A 128 -36.09 37.26 2.07
C ASN A 128 -35.41 36.21 1.13
N SER A 129 -36.10 35.84 0.08
CA SER A 129 -35.60 34.87 -0.92
C SER A 129 -34.44 35.47 -1.72
N HIS A 130 -33.43 34.62 -2.07
CA HIS A 130 -32.31 35.07 -2.87
C HIS A 130 -32.71 35.50 -4.29
N PRO A 131 -32.21 36.65 -4.82
CA PRO A 131 -32.62 37.19 -6.13
C PRO A 131 -32.44 36.22 -7.29
N LEU A 132 -31.40 35.35 -7.29
CA LEU A 132 -31.16 34.38 -8.37
C LEU A 132 -32.32 33.38 -8.60
N GLN A 133 -33.15 33.17 -7.59
CA GLN A 133 -34.25 32.21 -7.68
C GLN A 133 -35.63 32.85 -7.64
N GLU A 134 -35.75 34.18 -7.54
CA GLU A 134 -37.05 34.90 -7.43
C GLU A 134 -37.97 34.60 -8.58
N ASN A 135 -37.43 34.49 -9.80
CA ASN A 135 -38.24 34.26 -11.00
C ASN A 135 -38.57 32.79 -11.27
N LEU A 136 -38.07 31.88 -10.44
CA LEU A 136 -38.39 30.47 -10.58
C LEU A 136 -39.78 30.20 -10.00
N PRO A 137 -40.68 29.47 -10.69
CA PRO A 137 -41.96 29.07 -10.12
C PRO A 137 -41.78 28.12 -8.91
N LYS A 138 -42.86 27.94 -8.17
CA LYS A 138 -42.92 26.97 -7.06
C LYS A 138 -43.55 25.66 -7.53
N PRO A 139 -43.26 24.50 -6.95
CA PRO A 139 -42.38 24.34 -5.78
C PRO A 139 -40.88 24.36 -6.16
N ARG A 140 -40.03 24.86 -5.23
CA ARG A 140 -38.57 24.85 -5.33
C ARG A 140 -37.98 23.85 -4.37
N LEU A 141 -37.21 22.92 -4.87
CA LEU A 141 -36.49 21.90 -4.12
C LEU A 141 -35.01 22.21 -4.18
N GLY A 142 -34.33 22.29 -3.05
CA GLY A 142 -32.98 22.81 -3.08
C GLY A 142 -31.94 21.95 -2.34
N TYR A 143 -30.72 22.07 -2.82
CA TYR A 143 -29.50 21.55 -2.20
C TYR A 143 -28.43 22.63 -2.28
N TYR A 144 -27.66 22.80 -1.21
CA TYR A 144 -26.40 23.52 -1.28
C TYR A 144 -25.24 22.71 -0.70
N GLY A 145 -24.05 22.91 -1.24
CA GLY A 145 -22.80 22.27 -0.83
C GLY A 145 -21.90 21.94 -2.00
N VAL A 146 -20.76 21.32 -1.73
CA VAL A 146 -19.86 20.87 -2.78
C VAL A 146 -20.57 19.84 -3.66
N ILE A 147 -20.45 20.02 -4.96
CA ILE A 147 -21.00 19.15 -6.01
C ILE A 147 -19.82 18.30 -6.53
N ASP A 148 -19.74 17.07 -6.07
CA ASP A 148 -18.68 16.12 -6.38
C ASP A 148 -19.21 14.67 -6.44
N GLU A 149 -18.31 13.68 -6.38
CA GLU A 149 -18.65 12.24 -6.44
C GLU A 149 -19.57 11.76 -5.31
N ARG A 150 -19.80 12.57 -4.29
CA ARG A 150 -20.72 12.26 -3.19
C ARG A 150 -22.19 12.48 -3.53
N LEU A 151 -22.49 13.18 -4.63
CA LEU A 151 -23.86 13.38 -5.07
C LEU A 151 -24.29 12.35 -6.11
N ASP A 152 -25.53 11.87 -6.00
CA ASP A 152 -26.14 11.03 -7.02
C ASP A 152 -26.76 11.90 -8.13
N LEU A 153 -25.95 12.19 -9.15
CA LEU A 153 -26.38 12.99 -10.30
C LEU A 153 -27.50 12.32 -11.11
N THR A 154 -27.57 10.98 -11.06
CA THR A 154 -28.61 10.23 -11.75
C THR A 154 -29.95 10.32 -11.02
N LEU A 155 -29.94 10.36 -9.70
CA LEU A 155 -31.11 10.65 -8.88
C LEU A 155 -31.62 12.08 -9.13
N ILE A 156 -30.73 13.07 -9.18
CA ILE A 156 -31.11 14.46 -9.45
C ILE A 156 -31.76 14.58 -10.84
N ALA A 157 -31.20 13.92 -11.84
CA ALA A 157 -31.79 13.87 -13.20
C ALA A 157 -33.16 13.19 -13.19
N ALA A 158 -33.31 12.05 -12.49
CA ALA A 158 -34.56 11.31 -12.39
C ALA A 158 -35.66 12.14 -11.69
N LEU A 159 -35.29 12.90 -10.65
CA LEU A 159 -36.23 13.81 -9.97
C LEU A 159 -36.71 14.93 -10.91
N ALA A 160 -35.80 15.52 -11.67
CA ALA A 160 -36.12 16.55 -12.64
C ALA A 160 -37.02 16.03 -13.77
N ASP A 161 -36.78 14.82 -14.25
CA ASP A 161 -37.55 14.17 -15.32
C ASP A 161 -38.93 13.73 -14.82
N ALA A 162 -39.08 13.32 -13.53
CA ALA A 162 -40.36 12.91 -12.98
C ALA A 162 -41.34 14.08 -12.83
N HIS A 163 -40.85 15.25 -12.48
CA HIS A 163 -41.68 16.45 -12.25
C HIS A 163 -41.13 17.68 -12.99
N PRO A 164 -41.42 17.85 -14.28
CA PRO A 164 -40.94 19.00 -15.08
C PRO A 164 -41.44 20.37 -14.58
N ASP A 165 -42.49 20.38 -13.77
CA ASP A 165 -43.05 21.59 -13.14
C ASP A 165 -42.35 22.00 -11.85
N TRP A 166 -41.57 21.12 -11.22
CA TRP A 166 -40.78 21.45 -10.05
C TRP A 166 -39.46 22.14 -10.43
N GLN A 167 -38.98 23.03 -9.59
CA GLN A 167 -37.70 23.70 -9.83
C GLN A 167 -36.66 23.14 -8.86
N ILE A 168 -35.61 22.51 -9.40
CA ILE A 168 -34.53 21.95 -8.62
C ILE A 168 -33.36 22.94 -8.61
N VAL A 169 -32.99 23.41 -7.43
CA VAL A 169 -31.98 24.46 -7.20
C VAL A 169 -30.74 23.86 -6.56
N MET A 170 -29.64 23.85 -7.29
CA MET A 170 -28.36 23.33 -6.86
C MET A 170 -27.36 24.48 -6.68
N VAL A 171 -26.84 24.62 -5.45
CA VAL A 171 -25.97 25.74 -5.06
C VAL A 171 -24.64 25.20 -4.55
N GLY A 172 -23.52 25.58 -5.16
CA GLY A 172 -22.19 25.19 -4.72
C GLY A 172 -21.16 25.01 -5.84
N PRO A 173 -19.89 24.92 -5.49
CA PRO A 173 -18.83 24.68 -6.46
C PRO A 173 -18.85 23.22 -6.96
N VAL A 174 -18.57 23.03 -8.25
CA VAL A 174 -18.31 21.71 -8.85
C VAL A 174 -16.82 21.41 -8.69
N VAL A 175 -16.49 20.29 -8.01
CA VAL A 175 -15.11 19.93 -7.69
C VAL A 175 -14.91 18.43 -7.95
N LYS A 176 -13.75 18.03 -8.45
CA LYS A 176 -13.33 16.65 -8.67
C LYS A 176 -14.15 15.84 -9.69
N ILE A 177 -15.17 16.41 -10.28
CA ILE A 177 -15.97 15.83 -11.36
C ILE A 177 -16.00 16.77 -12.57
N ASP A 178 -16.21 16.20 -13.75
CA ASP A 178 -16.35 17.00 -14.97
C ASP A 178 -17.68 17.79 -14.96
N VAL A 179 -17.62 19.09 -15.17
CA VAL A 179 -18.80 19.95 -15.30
C VAL A 179 -19.73 19.45 -16.43
N ALA A 180 -19.18 18.84 -17.48
CA ALA A 180 -19.96 18.24 -18.55
C ALA A 180 -20.80 17.04 -18.12
N SER A 181 -20.50 16.42 -16.97
CA SER A 181 -21.29 15.31 -16.41
C SER A 181 -22.56 15.76 -15.69
N LEU A 182 -22.72 17.05 -15.43
CA LEU A 182 -23.91 17.59 -14.77
C LEU A 182 -25.14 17.43 -15.66
N PRO A 183 -26.24 16.85 -15.16
CA PRO A 183 -27.46 16.72 -15.92
C PRO A 183 -28.04 18.11 -16.28
N GLN A 184 -28.47 18.25 -17.54
CA GLN A 184 -29.02 19.47 -18.06
C GLN A 184 -30.53 19.25 -18.29
N ARG A 185 -31.37 19.97 -17.55
CA ARG A 185 -32.85 19.99 -17.66
C ARG A 185 -33.35 21.43 -17.53
N SER A 186 -34.48 21.73 -18.14
CA SER A 186 -35.05 23.08 -18.14
C SER A 186 -35.49 23.54 -16.74
N ASN A 187 -35.72 22.60 -15.82
CA ASN A 187 -36.16 22.80 -14.45
C ASN A 187 -35.07 22.50 -13.42
N LEU A 188 -33.81 22.32 -13.85
CA LEU A 188 -32.65 22.07 -12.99
C LEU A 188 -31.65 23.22 -13.11
N HIS A 189 -31.43 23.95 -12.02
CA HIS A 189 -30.67 25.19 -12.00
C HIS A 189 -29.37 25.03 -11.16
N TRP A 190 -28.21 25.28 -11.78
CA TRP A 190 -26.88 25.26 -11.17
C TRP A 190 -26.39 26.67 -10.93
N PHE A 191 -26.39 27.15 -9.66
CA PHE A 191 -26.03 28.55 -9.33
C PHE A 191 -24.57 28.76 -8.91
N GLY A 192 -23.75 27.70 -8.96
CA GLY A 192 -22.35 27.79 -8.57
C GLY A 192 -22.15 28.12 -7.09
N GLN A 193 -20.89 28.46 -6.73
CA GLN A 193 -20.53 28.78 -5.35
C GLN A 193 -21.16 30.10 -4.90
N GLN A 194 -21.74 30.11 -3.72
CA GLN A 194 -22.31 31.28 -3.07
C GLN A 194 -21.67 31.54 -1.72
N PRO A 195 -21.63 32.80 -1.25
CA PRO A 195 -21.13 33.11 0.09
C PRO A 195 -21.98 32.45 1.17
N TYR A 196 -21.36 32.06 2.30
CA TYR A 196 -22.05 31.46 3.46
C TYR A 196 -23.23 32.33 3.93
N ALA A 197 -23.05 33.66 4.00
CA ALA A 197 -24.08 34.60 4.37
C ALA A 197 -25.31 34.61 3.44
N ALA A 198 -25.21 34.11 2.21
CA ALA A 198 -26.32 34.05 1.27
C ALA A 198 -27.15 32.76 1.39
N LEU A 199 -26.66 31.70 2.06
CA LEU A 199 -27.33 30.42 2.14
C LEU A 199 -28.72 30.47 2.80
N PRO A 200 -28.95 31.19 3.90
CA PRO A 200 -30.29 31.36 4.47
C PRO A 200 -31.31 31.94 3.48
N HIS A 201 -30.87 32.84 2.56
CA HIS A 201 -31.74 33.42 1.57
C HIS A 201 -32.15 32.44 0.47
N PHE A 202 -31.28 31.48 0.13
CA PHE A 202 -31.68 30.37 -0.73
C PHE A 202 -32.73 29.51 -0.03
N LEU A 203 -32.48 29.12 1.24
CA LEU A 203 -33.42 28.34 2.05
C LEU A 203 -34.78 29.04 2.18
N ALA A 204 -34.81 30.36 2.37
CA ALA A 204 -36.05 31.15 2.45
C ALA A 204 -36.96 30.96 1.24
N GLY A 205 -36.39 30.74 0.05
CA GLY A 205 -37.11 30.54 -1.19
C GLY A 205 -37.55 29.09 -1.49
N TRP A 206 -37.04 28.09 -0.74
CA TRP A 206 -37.34 26.68 -0.99
C TRP A 206 -38.61 26.19 -0.28
N ASP A 207 -39.21 25.15 -0.85
CA ASP A 207 -40.36 24.45 -0.26
C ASP A 207 -39.94 23.09 0.35
N LEU A 208 -38.80 22.53 -0.10
CA LEU A 208 -38.22 21.27 0.30
C LEU A 208 -36.70 21.30 0.19
N CYS A 209 -35.99 20.70 1.16
CA CYS A 209 -34.55 20.49 1.10
C CYS A 209 -34.20 19.07 0.68
N LEU A 210 -33.20 18.96 -0.19
CA LEU A 210 -32.71 17.70 -0.74
C LEU A 210 -31.35 17.33 -0.17
N MET A 211 -31.17 16.05 0.12
CA MET A 211 -29.89 15.44 0.45
C MET A 211 -29.65 14.23 -0.47
N PRO A 212 -29.41 14.45 -1.77
CA PRO A 212 -29.34 13.39 -2.79
C PRO A 212 -27.93 12.81 -2.88
N PHE A 213 -27.45 12.23 -1.78
CA PHE A 213 -26.11 11.64 -1.73
C PHE A 213 -26.08 10.27 -2.39
N ALA A 214 -25.01 9.99 -3.12
CA ALA A 214 -24.71 8.65 -3.61
C ALA A 214 -24.34 7.75 -2.42
N LEU A 215 -24.78 6.50 -2.44
CA LEU A 215 -24.41 5.51 -1.40
C LEU A 215 -23.14 4.75 -1.83
N ASN A 216 -21.99 5.35 -1.54
CA ASN A 216 -20.67 4.82 -1.93
C ASN A 216 -19.66 4.89 -0.77
N ALA A 217 -18.40 4.55 -1.01
CA ALA A 217 -17.36 4.54 0.01
C ALA A 217 -17.15 5.92 0.65
N SER A 218 -17.20 7.01 -0.13
CA SER A 218 -16.98 8.38 0.35
C SER A 218 -18.13 8.93 1.18
N THR A 219 -19.33 8.36 1.07
CA THR A 219 -20.52 8.78 1.84
C THR A 219 -20.85 7.86 3.01
N ARG A 220 -20.15 6.74 3.14
CA ARG A 220 -20.40 5.74 4.17
C ARG A 220 -20.28 6.27 5.59
N PHE A 221 -19.39 7.21 5.83
CA PHE A 221 -19.05 7.75 7.15
C PHE A 221 -19.35 9.24 7.32
N ILE A 222 -20.04 9.85 6.34
CA ILE A 222 -20.35 11.28 6.44
C ILE A 222 -21.47 11.54 7.46
N SER A 223 -21.31 12.62 8.21
CA SER A 223 -22.34 13.21 9.07
C SER A 223 -22.63 14.63 8.58
N PRO A 224 -23.58 14.80 7.65
CA PRO A 224 -23.73 16.08 6.95
C PRO A 224 -24.31 17.16 7.87
N THR A 225 -23.60 18.27 8.06
CA THR A 225 -24.07 19.44 8.81
C THR A 225 -25.35 20.04 8.26
N LYS A 226 -25.56 19.88 6.95
CA LYS A 226 -26.75 20.37 6.23
C LYS A 226 -28.08 19.94 6.81
N VAL A 227 -28.14 18.76 7.43
CA VAL A 227 -29.36 18.27 8.04
C VAL A 227 -29.81 19.19 9.17
N LEU A 228 -28.89 19.67 10.01
CA LEU A 228 -29.17 20.62 11.08
C LEU A 228 -29.46 22.03 10.57
N GLU A 229 -28.74 22.46 9.52
CA GLU A 229 -28.97 23.75 8.85
C GLU A 229 -30.36 23.83 8.23
N TYR A 230 -30.81 22.74 7.58
CA TYR A 230 -32.15 22.64 7.00
C TYR A 230 -33.25 22.56 8.09
N MET A 231 -32.95 21.89 9.22
CA MET A 231 -33.84 21.85 10.39
C MET A 231 -33.99 23.23 11.02
N ALA A 232 -32.91 24.03 11.11
CA ALA A 232 -32.98 25.40 11.62
C ALA A 232 -33.87 26.30 10.74
N ALA A 233 -33.89 26.05 9.43
CA ALA A 233 -34.81 26.68 8.49
C ALA A 233 -36.23 26.13 8.52
N GLN A 234 -36.51 25.09 9.33
CA GLN A 234 -37.78 24.39 9.47
C GLN A 234 -38.42 23.96 8.15
N LEU A 235 -37.57 23.47 7.22
CA LEU A 235 -38.01 22.97 5.92
C LEU A 235 -38.07 21.44 5.94
N PRO A 236 -39.08 20.82 5.28
CA PRO A 236 -39.07 19.36 5.08
C PRO A 236 -37.75 18.94 4.39
N ILE A 237 -37.26 17.76 4.77
CA ILE A 237 -35.97 17.24 4.27
C ILE A 237 -36.19 15.84 3.70
N VAL A 238 -35.68 15.58 2.50
CA VAL A 238 -35.61 14.23 1.93
C VAL A 238 -34.15 13.87 1.69
N SER A 239 -33.73 12.73 2.24
CA SER A 239 -32.37 12.23 2.17
C SER A 239 -32.32 10.81 1.62
N THR A 240 -31.26 10.48 0.87
CA THR A 240 -30.86 9.09 0.67
C THR A 240 -30.45 8.48 2.01
N ALA A 241 -30.37 7.14 2.10
CA ALA A 241 -30.14 6.41 3.35
C ALA A 241 -28.69 6.53 3.88
N ILE A 242 -28.22 7.76 4.11
CA ILE A 242 -26.94 8.05 4.77
C ILE A 242 -27.01 7.56 6.21
N ALA A 243 -26.00 6.76 6.63
CA ALA A 243 -26.03 6.03 7.90
C ALA A 243 -26.32 6.91 9.12
N ASP A 244 -25.62 8.03 9.28
CA ASP A 244 -25.80 8.92 10.44
C ASP A 244 -27.11 9.70 10.37
N VAL A 245 -27.58 10.07 9.17
CA VAL A 245 -28.88 10.73 8.99
C VAL A 245 -30.02 9.78 9.31
N ALA A 246 -29.98 8.56 8.78
CA ALA A 246 -30.99 7.53 9.03
C ALA A 246 -31.05 7.09 10.50
N ARG A 247 -29.90 7.05 11.18
CA ARG A 247 -29.80 6.66 12.59
C ARG A 247 -30.37 7.71 13.54
N HIS A 248 -30.09 8.99 13.29
CA HIS A 248 -30.34 10.05 14.27
C HIS A 248 -31.52 10.94 13.94
N TYR A 249 -31.95 10.99 12.68
CA TYR A 249 -32.93 11.97 12.21
C TYR A 249 -34.12 11.38 11.43
N ALA A 250 -34.29 10.05 11.40
CA ALA A 250 -35.40 9.40 10.68
C ALA A 250 -36.78 9.80 11.19
N ASP A 251 -36.86 10.40 12.38
CA ASP A 251 -38.10 10.95 12.95
C ASP A 251 -38.50 12.32 12.38
N VAL A 252 -37.54 13.04 11.77
CA VAL A 252 -37.74 14.39 11.22
C VAL A 252 -37.27 14.55 9.76
N VAL A 253 -36.58 13.54 9.22
CA VAL A 253 -36.10 13.48 7.83
C VAL A 253 -36.70 12.30 7.12
N SER A 254 -37.25 12.49 5.92
CA SER A 254 -37.73 11.39 5.07
C SER A 254 -36.55 10.69 4.43
N ILE A 255 -36.33 9.42 4.78
CA ILE A 255 -35.22 8.61 4.27
C ILE A 255 -35.69 7.74 3.12
N ALA A 256 -34.96 7.76 2.00
CA ALA A 256 -35.21 6.98 0.80
C ALA A 256 -34.05 6.04 0.46
N ASP A 257 -34.37 4.83 0.06
CA ASP A 257 -33.41 3.76 -0.28
C ASP A 257 -33.25 3.51 -1.81
N SER A 258 -34.04 4.19 -2.61
CA SER A 258 -34.03 4.09 -4.06
C SER A 258 -34.45 5.41 -4.71
N HIS A 259 -34.13 5.62 -5.99
CA HIS A 259 -34.55 6.80 -6.74
C HIS A 259 -36.08 6.95 -6.74
N GLN A 260 -36.81 5.84 -6.89
CA GLN A 260 -38.26 5.87 -6.88
C GLN A 260 -38.82 6.30 -5.52
N SER A 261 -38.32 5.73 -4.43
CA SER A 261 -38.77 6.10 -3.06
C SER A 261 -38.38 7.54 -2.72
N PHE A 262 -37.25 8.05 -3.27
CA PHE A 262 -36.86 9.46 -3.09
C PHE A 262 -37.84 10.43 -3.75
N VAL A 263 -38.24 10.17 -5.00
CA VAL A 263 -39.26 10.96 -5.70
C VAL A 263 -40.59 10.95 -4.92
N GLN A 264 -41.05 9.76 -4.49
CA GLN A 264 -42.28 9.61 -3.71
C GLN A 264 -42.20 10.34 -2.36
N ALA A 265 -41.03 10.33 -1.70
CA ALA A 265 -40.83 11.09 -0.47
C ALA A 265 -40.91 12.61 -0.69
N CYS A 266 -40.37 13.10 -1.83
CA CYS A 266 -40.52 14.51 -2.22
C CYS A 266 -41.99 14.89 -2.48
N GLU A 267 -42.76 14.03 -3.18
CA GLU A 267 -44.21 14.22 -3.41
C GLU A 267 -44.98 14.29 -2.08
N ALA A 268 -44.71 13.34 -1.19
CA ALA A 268 -45.33 13.30 0.13
C ALA A 268 -45.00 14.54 1.00
N ALA A 269 -43.73 14.98 0.95
CA ALA A 269 -43.28 16.15 1.71
C ALA A 269 -43.93 17.48 1.20
N LEU A 270 -44.05 17.63 -0.14
CA LEU A 270 -44.67 18.80 -0.73
C LEU A 270 -46.20 18.82 -0.49
N SER A 271 -46.86 17.67 -0.50
CA SER A 271 -48.31 17.52 -0.26
C SER A 271 -48.69 17.41 1.23
N MET A 272 -47.71 17.55 2.13
CA MET A 272 -47.93 17.42 3.58
C MET A 272 -48.96 18.42 4.11
N PRO A 273 -49.97 17.98 4.91
CA PRO A 273 -50.93 18.87 5.54
C PRO A 273 -50.22 19.92 6.41
N VAL A 274 -50.80 21.12 6.49
CA VAL A 274 -50.26 22.26 7.23
C VAL A 274 -50.01 21.90 8.72
N GLU A 275 -50.91 21.19 9.36
CA GLU A 275 -50.77 20.75 10.76
C GLU A 275 -49.57 19.81 10.93
N THR A 276 -49.42 18.83 10.04
CA THR A 276 -48.31 17.89 10.07
C THR A 276 -46.97 18.62 9.84
N ARG A 277 -46.96 19.56 8.90
CA ARG A 277 -45.78 20.40 8.60
C ARG A 277 -45.41 21.28 9.83
N TYR A 278 -46.39 21.84 10.52
CA TYR A 278 -46.15 22.62 11.71
C TYR A 278 -45.58 21.74 12.84
N GLN A 279 -46.08 20.53 13.04
CA GLN A 279 -45.54 19.61 14.05
C GLN A 279 -44.13 19.15 13.70
N LEU A 280 -43.87 18.89 12.42
CA LEU A 280 -42.51 18.55 11.92
C LEU A 280 -41.54 19.68 12.22
N ALA A 281 -41.90 20.93 11.88
CA ALA A 281 -41.09 22.11 12.15
C ALA A 281 -40.78 22.27 13.64
N LYS A 282 -41.74 22.03 14.51
CA LYS A 282 -41.55 22.06 15.97
C LYS A 282 -40.57 20.99 16.45
N ASN A 283 -40.66 19.77 15.91
CA ASN A 283 -39.74 18.68 16.23
C ASN A 283 -38.32 19.01 15.76
N MET A 284 -38.17 19.58 14.59
CA MET A 284 -36.87 20.05 14.04
C MET A 284 -36.26 21.12 14.94
N ALA A 285 -37.06 22.12 15.36
CA ALA A 285 -36.57 23.18 16.24
C ALA A 285 -36.11 22.62 17.60
N THR A 286 -36.80 21.62 18.13
CA THR A 286 -36.39 20.92 19.37
C THR A 286 -35.03 20.21 19.17
N ARG A 287 -34.83 19.51 18.06
CA ARG A 287 -33.58 18.83 17.74
C ARG A 287 -32.41 19.84 17.60
N VAL A 288 -32.65 20.95 16.93
CA VAL A 288 -31.65 22.02 16.78
C VAL A 288 -31.26 22.63 18.12
N ALA A 289 -32.25 22.86 19.03
CA ALA A 289 -32.02 23.40 20.36
C ALA A 289 -31.17 22.49 21.28
N GLU A 290 -31.12 21.19 20.99
CA GLU A 290 -30.29 20.21 21.70
C GLU A 290 -28.82 20.27 21.31
N THR A 291 -28.46 21.01 20.25
CA THR A 291 -27.10 21.11 19.72
C THR A 291 -26.62 22.56 19.64
N SER A 292 -25.36 22.79 19.90
CA SER A 292 -24.67 24.07 19.62
C SER A 292 -23.18 23.83 19.49
N TRP A 293 -22.50 24.70 18.73
CA TRP A 293 -21.04 24.65 18.63
C TRP A 293 -20.38 24.89 20.00
N ASP A 294 -20.93 25.78 20.82
CA ASP A 294 -20.41 26.02 22.17
C ASP A 294 -20.43 24.77 23.03
N ARG A 295 -21.52 24.00 23.01
CA ARG A 295 -21.63 22.73 23.72
C ARG A 295 -20.64 21.70 23.21
N THR A 296 -20.50 21.55 21.89
CA THR A 296 -19.52 20.64 21.28
C THR A 296 -18.10 21.02 21.70
N VAL A 297 -17.75 22.30 21.68
CA VAL A 297 -16.45 22.83 22.12
C VAL A 297 -16.23 22.59 23.61
N ASP A 298 -17.23 22.83 24.45
CA ASP A 298 -17.16 22.58 25.90
C ASP A 298 -16.88 21.10 26.21
N GLU A 299 -17.54 20.17 25.49
CA GLU A 299 -17.30 18.74 25.60
C GLU A 299 -15.86 18.36 25.17
N MET A 300 -15.40 18.86 24.04
CA MET A 300 -14.02 18.65 23.56
C MET A 300 -13.01 19.23 24.57
N GLN A 301 -13.25 20.43 25.07
CA GLN A 301 -12.37 21.10 26.02
C GLN A 301 -12.32 20.34 27.37
N ALA A 302 -13.43 19.76 27.82
CA ALA A 302 -13.45 18.94 29.04
C ALA A 302 -12.50 17.73 28.91
N HIS A 303 -12.44 17.07 27.75
CA HIS A 303 -11.50 15.99 27.49
C HIS A 303 -10.05 16.47 27.47
N ILE A 304 -9.77 17.63 26.87
CA ILE A 304 -8.43 18.25 26.84
C ILE A 304 -7.97 18.63 28.26
N VAL A 305 -8.85 19.25 29.04
CA VAL A 305 -8.54 19.62 30.44
C VAL A 305 -8.27 18.35 31.27
N ALA A 306 -9.06 17.29 31.10
CA ALA A 306 -8.84 16.02 31.78
C ALA A 306 -7.50 15.39 31.41
N LEU A 307 -7.04 15.52 30.14
CA LEU A 307 -5.72 15.10 29.70
C LEU A 307 -4.63 15.91 30.38
N THR A 308 -4.73 17.24 30.35
CA THR A 308 -3.75 18.16 30.97
C THR A 308 -3.68 17.97 32.48
N GLN A 309 -4.81 17.74 33.17
CA GLN A 309 -4.85 17.49 34.61
C GLN A 309 -4.19 16.13 34.97
N ARG A 310 -4.32 15.13 34.14
CA ARG A 310 -3.58 13.86 34.34
C ARG A 310 -2.07 14.06 34.20
N GLN A 311 -1.63 14.93 33.29
CA GLN A 311 -0.22 15.30 33.15
C GLN A 311 0.30 16.12 34.35
N ILE A 312 -0.53 17.00 34.94
CA ILE A 312 -0.20 17.83 36.13
C ILE A 312 -0.22 17.02 37.42
N SER A 313 -1.12 16.07 37.57
CA SER A 313 -1.21 15.21 38.78
C SER A 313 -0.08 14.17 38.86
N HIS A 314 0.74 14.05 37.84
CA HIS A 314 1.98 13.26 37.80
C HIS A 314 3.15 14.11 37.29
N PRO A 315 3.57 15.18 38.04
CA PRO A 315 4.61 16.10 37.63
C PRO A 315 6.00 15.48 37.47
N GLU A 316 6.21 14.25 37.94
CA GLU A 316 7.45 13.47 37.72
C GLU A 316 7.58 12.94 36.28
N ILE A 317 6.52 13.06 35.43
CA ILE A 317 6.53 12.63 34.03
C ILE A 317 6.97 13.75 33.08
N ALA A 318 6.89 15.04 33.51
CA ALA A 318 7.12 16.22 32.64
C ALA A 318 8.54 16.82 32.73
N ALA A 319 9.42 16.34 33.60
CA ALA A 319 10.76 16.92 33.83
C ALA A 319 11.86 15.88 34.05
N ALA A 320 11.60 14.61 33.70
CA ALA A 320 12.66 13.60 33.67
C ALA A 320 13.37 13.61 32.31
N PRO A 321 14.69 13.29 32.29
CA PRO A 321 15.31 12.80 31.06
C PRO A 321 14.40 11.69 30.51
N PRO A 322 14.28 11.49 29.19
CA PRO A 322 13.21 10.71 28.55
C PRO A 322 12.79 9.55 29.44
N PRO A 323 11.53 9.46 29.85
CA PRO A 323 11.12 8.69 31.01
C PRO A 323 11.75 7.32 30.92
N ALA A 324 12.32 6.87 32.05
CA ALA A 324 12.65 5.45 32.17
C ALA A 324 11.32 4.71 32.03
N LEU A 325 10.93 4.58 30.79
CA LEU A 325 10.02 3.72 30.07
C LEU A 325 9.01 3.00 30.96
N ALA A 326 7.77 3.44 30.88
CA ALA A 326 6.65 2.52 31.10
C ALA A 326 7.01 1.25 30.31
N HIS A 327 7.18 0.13 30.99
CA HIS A 327 7.46 -1.15 30.35
C HIS A 327 6.21 -1.52 29.56
N ASN A 328 6.17 -1.14 28.25
CA ASN A 328 5.14 -1.57 27.33
C ASN A 328 5.36 -3.07 27.09
N THR A 329 4.85 -3.90 28.01
CA THR A 329 4.83 -5.34 27.80
C THR A 329 3.70 -5.64 26.85
N VAL A 330 4.05 -6.12 25.65
CA VAL A 330 3.10 -6.51 24.61
C VAL A 330 3.03 -8.04 24.52
N GLU A 331 1.85 -8.57 24.26
CA GLU A 331 1.65 -10.03 24.14
C GLU A 331 2.44 -10.59 22.95
N CYS A 332 2.40 -9.89 21.83
CA CYS A 332 3.12 -10.26 20.61
C CYS A 332 3.75 -9.04 19.95
N LEU A 333 5.08 -9.05 19.83
CA LEU A 333 5.82 -8.03 19.10
C LEU A 333 6.18 -8.56 17.71
N ILE A 334 5.80 -7.84 16.66
CA ILE A 334 6.06 -8.22 15.26
C ILE A 334 7.06 -7.23 14.68
N LEU A 335 8.21 -7.72 14.19
CA LEU A 335 9.26 -6.89 13.61
C LEU A 335 9.15 -6.86 12.08
N GLY A 336 8.85 -5.68 11.54
CA GLY A 336 8.69 -5.39 10.11
C GLY A 336 7.25 -5.44 9.63
N ALA A 337 6.82 -4.42 8.85
CA ALA A 337 5.51 -4.34 8.19
C ALA A 337 5.61 -4.61 6.67
N GLY A 338 6.43 -5.56 6.27
CA GLY A 338 6.40 -6.18 4.95
C GLY A 338 5.20 -7.14 4.82
N PRO A 339 5.06 -7.87 3.68
CA PRO A 339 3.93 -8.77 3.43
C PRO A 339 3.67 -9.75 4.59
N THR A 340 4.73 -10.35 5.12
CA THR A 340 4.65 -11.31 6.22
C THR A 340 4.20 -10.68 7.53
N GLY A 341 4.77 -9.52 7.89
CA GLY A 341 4.44 -8.84 9.14
C GLY A 341 3.04 -8.26 9.15
N LEU A 342 2.59 -7.70 8.02
CA LEU A 342 1.21 -7.26 7.84
C LEU A 342 0.23 -8.42 7.97
N SER A 343 0.52 -9.54 7.32
CA SER A 343 -0.30 -10.75 7.46
C SER A 343 -0.29 -11.28 8.90
N ALA A 344 0.86 -11.28 9.59
CA ALA A 344 0.94 -11.70 10.98
C ALA A 344 0.12 -10.76 11.89
N GLY A 345 0.21 -9.45 11.72
CA GLY A 345 -0.59 -8.46 12.45
C GLY A 345 -2.09 -8.61 12.22
N TYR A 346 -2.48 -8.81 10.96
CA TYR A 346 -3.88 -9.06 10.56
C TYR A 346 -4.46 -10.29 11.24
N HIS A 347 -3.72 -11.41 11.26
CA HIS A 347 -4.19 -12.66 11.84
C HIS A 347 -4.08 -12.68 13.38
N TYR A 348 -3.07 -12.03 13.96
CA TYR A 348 -2.97 -11.95 15.42
C TYR A 348 -4.04 -11.02 15.98
N GLY A 349 -4.22 -9.83 15.42
CA GLY A 349 -5.19 -8.82 15.87
C GLY A 349 -4.80 -8.15 17.19
N ALA A 350 -5.78 -7.87 18.04
CA ALA A 350 -5.58 -7.15 19.29
C ALA A 350 -4.54 -7.84 20.20
N GLY A 351 -3.66 -7.03 20.81
CA GLY A 351 -2.55 -7.51 21.65
C GLY A 351 -1.21 -7.65 20.91
N ALA A 352 -1.21 -7.51 19.57
CA ALA A 352 0.04 -7.39 18.81
C ALA A 352 0.43 -5.93 18.58
N VAL A 353 1.75 -5.72 18.53
CA VAL A 353 2.37 -4.46 18.06
C VAL A 353 3.31 -4.78 16.91
N VAL A 354 3.11 -4.15 15.77
CA VAL A 354 3.96 -4.25 14.59
C VAL A 354 4.89 -3.05 14.55
N LEU A 355 6.19 -3.27 14.49
CA LEU A 355 7.21 -2.20 14.36
C LEU A 355 7.72 -2.16 12.91
N GLU A 356 7.66 -0.99 12.28
CA GLU A 356 8.22 -0.75 10.94
C GLU A 356 9.19 0.43 10.97
N LYS A 357 10.40 0.25 10.42
CA LYS A 357 11.42 1.29 10.41
C LYS A 357 11.19 2.42 9.40
N ASN A 358 10.39 2.16 8.36
CA ASN A 358 10.09 3.13 7.32
C ASN A 358 8.80 3.89 7.62
N ALA A 359 8.61 5.01 6.95
CA ALA A 359 7.37 5.78 6.98
C ALA A 359 6.21 5.12 6.20
N THR A 360 6.48 4.05 5.44
CA THR A 360 5.49 3.33 4.64
C THR A 360 5.61 1.82 4.84
N VAL A 361 4.46 1.12 4.87
CA VAL A 361 4.40 -0.35 4.92
C VAL A 361 4.79 -0.98 3.58
N GLY A 362 4.99 -2.28 3.56
CA GLY A 362 5.16 -3.07 2.34
C GLY A 362 6.54 -3.70 2.17
N GLY A 363 7.55 -3.29 2.94
CA GLY A 363 8.91 -3.81 2.78
C GLY A 363 9.42 -3.62 1.35
N TRP A 364 9.85 -4.70 0.67
CA TRP A 364 10.24 -4.64 -0.74
C TRP A 364 9.06 -4.64 -1.73
N CYS A 365 7.82 -4.77 -1.27
CA CYS A 365 6.62 -4.64 -2.09
C CYS A 365 6.11 -3.18 -2.18
N ARG A 366 6.96 -2.20 -1.90
CA ARG A 366 6.66 -0.78 -2.05
C ARG A 366 6.73 -0.34 -3.51
N SER A 367 6.06 0.75 -3.81
CA SER A 367 6.10 1.42 -5.11
C SER A 367 6.51 2.89 -4.93
N VAL A 368 7.08 3.46 -5.98
CA VAL A 368 7.45 4.88 -6.06
C VAL A 368 6.69 5.52 -7.20
N GLU A 369 6.11 6.68 -6.96
CA GLU A 369 5.52 7.52 -8.01
C GLU A 369 6.50 8.64 -8.36
N ASP A 370 6.78 8.78 -9.65
CA ASP A 370 7.65 9.81 -10.16
C ASP A 370 7.17 10.29 -11.53
N GLN A 371 6.95 11.59 -11.69
CA GLN A 371 6.47 12.22 -12.93
C GLN A 371 5.24 11.54 -13.55
N GLY A 372 4.34 11.00 -12.71
CA GLY A 372 3.15 10.27 -13.16
C GLY A 372 3.39 8.80 -13.50
N PHE A 373 4.62 8.33 -13.46
CA PHE A 373 4.95 6.90 -13.55
C PHE A 373 4.85 6.25 -12.16
N THR A 374 4.41 4.99 -12.13
CA THR A 374 4.45 4.16 -10.92
C THR A 374 5.47 3.05 -11.13
N PHE A 375 6.49 2.99 -10.27
CA PHE A 375 7.53 1.95 -10.30
C PHE A 375 7.51 1.14 -9.00
N ASP A 376 7.62 -0.19 -9.10
CA ASP A 376 7.81 -1.05 -7.93
C ASP A 376 9.30 -1.17 -7.56
N HIS A 377 9.56 -1.56 -6.32
CA HIS A 377 10.89 -2.03 -5.91
C HIS A 377 11.12 -3.44 -6.49
N ALA A 378 11.56 -3.53 -7.74
CA ALA A 378 11.56 -4.70 -8.63
C ALA A 378 10.15 -5.18 -9.05
N GLY A 379 10.10 -6.02 -10.09
CA GLY A 379 8.83 -6.53 -10.63
C GLY A 379 8.14 -7.51 -9.69
N HIS A 380 6.98 -7.14 -9.16
CA HIS A 380 6.11 -7.97 -8.32
C HIS A 380 4.82 -8.33 -9.04
N ILE A 381 4.23 -9.47 -8.69
CA ILE A 381 2.95 -9.93 -9.20
C ILE A 381 2.12 -10.63 -8.14
N MET A 382 0.80 -10.58 -8.32
CA MET A 382 -0.14 -11.43 -7.59
C MET A 382 -0.26 -12.76 -8.32
N PHE A 383 0.05 -13.81 -7.64
CA PHE A 383 -0.12 -15.18 -8.09
C PHE A 383 -0.28 -16.08 -6.87
N SER A 384 -1.23 -16.98 -6.90
CA SER A 384 -1.34 -18.06 -5.92
C SER A 384 -2.25 -19.16 -6.45
N ASN A 385 -2.02 -20.40 -6.00
CA ASN A 385 -2.95 -21.52 -6.13
C ASN A 385 -3.72 -21.79 -4.82
N ASP A 386 -3.41 -21.05 -3.76
CA ASP A 386 -4.07 -21.19 -2.47
C ASP A 386 -5.39 -20.40 -2.46
N PRO A 387 -6.56 -21.06 -2.24
CA PRO A 387 -7.85 -20.39 -2.24
C PRO A 387 -8.00 -19.32 -1.16
N TYR A 388 -7.28 -19.46 -0.04
CA TYR A 388 -7.27 -18.45 1.01
C TYR A 388 -6.59 -17.18 0.52
N VAL A 389 -5.42 -17.30 -0.12
CA VAL A 389 -4.66 -16.13 -0.64
C VAL A 389 -5.44 -15.41 -1.73
N LEU A 390 -6.13 -16.16 -2.62
CA LEU A 390 -6.97 -15.55 -3.66
C LEU A 390 -8.11 -14.73 -3.03
N ARG A 391 -8.80 -15.26 -2.01
CA ARG A 391 -9.80 -14.48 -1.27
C ARG A 391 -9.19 -13.29 -0.52
N LEU A 392 -7.97 -13.42 -0.02
CA LEU A 392 -7.27 -12.32 0.63
C LEU A 392 -7.01 -11.18 -0.35
N TYR A 393 -6.60 -11.46 -1.59
CA TYR A 393 -6.49 -10.44 -2.63
C TYR A 393 -7.80 -9.69 -2.84
N ASP A 394 -8.94 -10.40 -2.88
CA ASP A 394 -10.26 -9.78 -3.02
C ASP A 394 -10.61 -8.88 -1.83
N ILE A 395 -10.26 -9.28 -0.61
CA ILE A 395 -10.48 -8.49 0.61
C ILE A 395 -9.61 -7.22 0.59
N LEU A 396 -8.34 -7.36 0.20
CA LEU A 396 -7.36 -6.27 0.30
C LEU A 396 -7.50 -5.24 -0.83
N LEU A 397 -7.92 -5.65 -2.02
CA LEU A 397 -7.94 -4.80 -3.20
C LEU A 397 -9.35 -4.50 -3.73
N GLY A 398 -10.35 -5.34 -3.43
CA GLY A 398 -11.68 -5.21 -4.03
C GLY A 398 -11.58 -5.16 -5.55
N ASP A 399 -12.14 -4.11 -6.16
CA ASP A 399 -12.12 -3.89 -7.62
C ASP A 399 -10.75 -3.38 -8.14
N ASN A 400 -9.80 -3.08 -7.26
CA ASN A 400 -8.46 -2.60 -7.62
C ASN A 400 -7.55 -3.74 -8.09
N GLN A 401 -8.04 -4.64 -8.93
CA GLN A 401 -7.32 -5.81 -9.44
C GLN A 401 -7.33 -5.83 -10.97
N HIS A 402 -6.19 -6.15 -11.55
CA HIS A 402 -6.02 -6.35 -12.98
C HIS A 402 -5.38 -7.71 -13.24
N TRP A 403 -6.16 -8.66 -13.77
CA TRP A 403 -5.71 -10.01 -14.08
C TRP A 403 -5.48 -10.18 -15.57
N GLN A 404 -4.29 -10.62 -15.95
CA GLN A 404 -3.86 -10.71 -17.34
C GLN A 404 -2.99 -11.92 -17.62
N THR A 405 -2.83 -12.24 -18.92
CA THR A 405 -1.93 -13.29 -19.40
C THR A 405 -0.49 -12.76 -19.37
N ARG A 406 0.45 -13.56 -18.88
CA ARG A 406 1.84 -13.18 -18.73
C ARG A 406 2.56 -13.23 -20.07
N GLU A 407 3.13 -12.11 -20.49
CA GLU A 407 4.04 -12.00 -21.63
C GLU A 407 5.49 -11.89 -21.14
N ALA A 408 6.12 -13.06 -20.93
CA ALA A 408 7.51 -13.17 -20.50
C ALA A 408 8.39 -13.72 -21.66
N TRP A 409 9.50 -13.07 -21.91
CA TRP A 409 10.35 -13.34 -23.07
C TRP A 409 11.82 -13.41 -22.68
N VAL A 410 12.61 -14.07 -23.50
CA VAL A 410 14.09 -14.12 -23.42
C VAL A 410 14.66 -13.47 -24.67
N TYR A 411 15.56 -12.52 -24.48
CA TYR A 411 16.32 -11.93 -25.57
C TYR A 411 17.71 -12.56 -25.63
N SER A 412 17.98 -13.28 -26.67
CA SER A 412 19.24 -13.99 -26.89
C SER A 412 19.53 -14.10 -28.39
N HIS A 413 20.78 -13.93 -28.80
CA HIS A 413 21.18 -14.00 -30.21
C HIS A 413 20.38 -13.04 -31.12
N ASP A 414 20.09 -11.84 -30.62
CA ASP A 414 19.30 -10.79 -31.26
C ASP A 414 17.84 -11.19 -31.61
N VAL A 415 17.31 -12.21 -30.95
CA VAL A 415 15.97 -12.76 -31.16
C VAL A 415 15.21 -12.78 -29.83
N TYR A 416 13.91 -12.49 -29.88
CA TYR A 416 12.99 -12.71 -28.78
C TYR A 416 12.36 -14.08 -28.89
N THR A 417 12.57 -14.93 -27.88
CA THR A 417 11.83 -16.20 -27.69
C THR A 417 10.97 -16.14 -26.46
N ARG A 418 9.85 -16.87 -26.43
CA ARG A 418 8.99 -16.91 -25.23
C ARG A 418 9.71 -17.58 -24.06
N TYR A 419 9.36 -17.19 -22.86
CA TYR A 419 9.73 -17.91 -21.64
C TYR A 419 8.74 -19.09 -21.42
N PRO A 420 9.21 -20.29 -21.05
CA PRO A 420 10.59 -20.63 -20.72
C PRO A 420 11.42 -20.96 -21.97
N PHE A 421 12.67 -20.51 -21.98
CA PHE A 421 13.60 -20.72 -23.09
C PHE A 421 13.69 -22.17 -23.58
N GLN A 422 13.68 -23.12 -22.62
CA GLN A 422 13.84 -24.57 -22.87
C GLN A 422 12.77 -25.13 -23.81
N SER A 423 11.58 -24.56 -23.84
CA SER A 423 10.46 -25.01 -24.69
C SER A 423 10.06 -24.00 -25.77
N ALA A 424 10.94 -23.01 -26.08
CA ALA A 424 10.64 -21.95 -27.04
C ALA A 424 11.90 -21.59 -27.85
N LEU A 425 12.47 -22.57 -28.57
CA LEU A 425 13.72 -22.40 -29.30
C LEU A 425 13.51 -21.89 -30.74
N HIS A 426 12.27 -21.91 -31.25
CA HIS A 426 11.93 -21.45 -32.59
C HIS A 426 12.33 -19.99 -32.81
N GLY A 427 12.96 -19.72 -33.95
CA GLY A 427 13.45 -18.39 -34.35
C GLY A 427 14.91 -18.09 -33.94
N LEU A 428 15.52 -18.91 -33.08
CA LEU A 428 16.96 -18.85 -32.82
C LEU A 428 17.78 -19.31 -34.05
N PRO A 429 19.08 -18.97 -34.12
CA PRO A 429 19.97 -19.52 -35.17
C PRO A 429 19.93 -21.05 -35.21
N ALA A 430 19.93 -21.64 -36.39
CA ALA A 430 19.79 -23.09 -36.59
C ALA A 430 20.82 -23.92 -35.78
N GLU A 431 22.07 -23.41 -35.69
CA GLU A 431 23.12 -24.02 -34.89
C GLU A 431 22.77 -24.09 -33.40
N VAL A 432 22.23 -22.99 -32.84
CA VAL A 432 21.82 -22.91 -31.45
C VAL A 432 20.64 -23.84 -31.15
N ILE A 433 19.67 -23.91 -32.07
CA ILE A 433 18.56 -24.86 -31.97
C ILE A 433 19.10 -26.31 -31.98
N GLY A 434 20.01 -26.60 -32.92
CA GLY A 434 20.65 -27.91 -33.05
C GLY A 434 21.40 -28.33 -31.77
N GLU A 435 22.21 -27.44 -31.20
CA GLU A 435 22.94 -27.68 -29.94
C GLU A 435 21.98 -27.91 -28.77
N CYS A 436 20.89 -27.13 -28.67
CA CYS A 436 19.90 -27.25 -27.61
C CYS A 436 19.14 -28.58 -27.69
N VAL A 437 18.66 -28.98 -28.89
CA VAL A 437 17.91 -30.22 -29.09
C VAL A 437 18.79 -31.44 -28.92
N LEU A 438 19.99 -31.45 -29.54
CA LEU A 438 20.94 -32.54 -29.39
C LEU A 438 21.38 -32.71 -27.94
N GLY A 439 21.70 -31.61 -27.25
CA GLY A 439 22.09 -31.64 -25.84
C GLY A 439 20.99 -32.20 -24.94
N ALA A 440 19.71 -31.86 -25.21
CA ALA A 440 18.57 -32.39 -24.44
C ALA A 440 18.36 -33.89 -24.69
N ILE A 441 18.55 -34.37 -25.95
CA ILE A 441 18.51 -35.78 -26.28
C ILE A 441 19.65 -36.53 -25.57
N GLU A 442 20.88 -36.02 -25.64
CA GLU A 442 22.03 -36.62 -24.99
C GLU A 442 21.79 -36.73 -23.46
N ALA A 443 21.30 -35.66 -22.82
CA ALA A 443 20.97 -35.67 -21.38
C ALA A 443 19.92 -36.71 -21.01
N ARG A 444 18.98 -36.99 -21.90
CA ARG A 444 17.90 -37.96 -21.65
C ARG A 444 18.35 -39.41 -21.75
N TYR A 445 19.27 -39.69 -22.67
CA TYR A 445 19.66 -41.08 -23.02
C TYR A 445 21.08 -41.42 -22.61
N ALA A 446 21.90 -40.49 -22.12
CA ALA A 446 23.25 -40.76 -21.68
C ALA A 446 23.23 -41.56 -20.36
N SER A 447 24.20 -42.49 -20.21
CA SER A 447 24.44 -43.15 -18.93
C SER A 447 25.08 -42.21 -17.93
N PRO A 448 24.86 -42.39 -16.58
CA PRO A 448 25.39 -41.51 -15.57
C PRO A 448 26.88 -41.17 -15.63
N PRO A 449 27.80 -42.11 -15.98
CA PRO A 449 29.23 -41.76 -16.14
C PRO A 449 29.54 -40.82 -17.32
N ALA A 450 28.77 -40.92 -18.43
CA ALA A 450 28.92 -40.05 -19.58
C ALA A 450 28.47 -38.61 -19.28
N LEU A 451 27.45 -38.39 -18.44
CA LEU A 451 27.00 -37.06 -18.02
C LEU A 451 28.02 -36.30 -17.14
N GLN A 452 28.76 -37.00 -16.28
CA GLN A 452 29.87 -36.42 -15.53
C GLN A 452 31.04 -35.96 -16.41
N ALA A 453 31.36 -36.76 -17.45
CA ALA A 453 32.39 -36.39 -18.44
C ALA A 453 31.97 -35.16 -19.24
N VAL A 454 30.69 -35.09 -19.68
CA VAL A 454 30.13 -33.92 -20.40
C VAL A 454 30.15 -32.66 -19.57
N ALA A 455 29.80 -32.73 -18.28
CA ALA A 455 29.86 -31.56 -17.39
C ALA A 455 31.28 -31.06 -17.17
N THR A 456 32.27 -31.99 -17.10
CA THR A 456 33.69 -31.66 -16.97
C THR A 456 34.28 -31.01 -18.24
N GLU A 457 33.88 -31.46 -19.43
CA GLU A 457 34.32 -30.92 -20.72
C GLU A 457 33.70 -29.56 -20.99
N ALA A 458 32.39 -29.37 -20.73
CA ALA A 458 31.71 -28.09 -20.88
C ALA A 458 32.22 -27.01 -19.89
N ARG A 459 32.70 -27.41 -18.70
CA ARG A 459 33.38 -26.49 -17.76
C ARG A 459 34.66 -25.94 -18.33
N ARG A 460 35.42 -26.71 -19.12
CA ARG A 460 36.65 -26.26 -19.76
C ARG A 460 36.36 -25.24 -20.87
N ASP A 461 35.31 -25.46 -21.64
CA ASP A 461 34.93 -24.58 -22.76
C ASP A 461 34.35 -23.24 -22.30
N CYS A 462 33.64 -23.22 -21.18
CA CYS A 462 33.03 -21.99 -20.61
C CYS A 462 34.00 -21.12 -19.80
N CYS A 463 35.15 -21.66 -19.37
CA CYS A 463 36.13 -20.96 -18.50
C CYS A 463 37.35 -20.41 -19.27
N ALA A 464 37.31 -20.34 -20.61
CA ALA A 464 38.44 -19.88 -21.44
C ALA A 464 38.79 -18.37 -21.31
N ASP A 465 37.90 -17.54 -20.73
CA ASP A 465 38.07 -16.10 -20.59
C ASP A 465 37.89 -15.57 -19.17
N GLY A 466 38.62 -16.07 -18.17
CA GLY A 466 38.62 -15.44 -16.85
C GLY A 466 39.20 -16.30 -15.71
N ALA A 467 40.36 -15.90 -15.22
CA ALA A 467 41.05 -16.56 -14.12
C ALA A 467 40.22 -16.72 -12.84
N ILE A 468 40.08 -17.95 -12.36
CA ILE A 468 39.58 -18.27 -11.01
C ILE A 468 40.75 -18.10 -10.02
N PRO A 469 40.58 -17.39 -8.88
CA PRO A 469 41.61 -17.40 -7.85
C PRO A 469 41.66 -18.78 -7.17
N ASP A 470 42.85 -19.36 -7.17
CA ASP A 470 43.16 -20.59 -6.44
C ASP A 470 43.03 -20.37 -4.93
N GLY A 471 42.30 -21.26 -4.27
CA GLY A 471 42.43 -21.49 -2.85
C GLY A 471 41.13 -21.54 -2.05
N GLU A 472 40.53 -22.73 -2.09
CA GLU A 472 40.02 -23.42 -0.90
C GLU A 472 39.42 -24.78 -1.33
N SER A 473 40.17 -25.82 -1.11
CA SER A 473 39.71 -27.19 -1.30
C SER A 473 38.75 -27.54 -0.13
N LEU A 474 37.47 -27.45 -0.36
CA LEU A 474 36.46 -28.01 0.51
C LEU A 474 36.12 -29.45 0.06
N VAL A 475 36.51 -30.41 0.87
CA VAL A 475 36.08 -31.80 0.75
C VAL A 475 34.59 -31.87 0.97
N CYS A 476 33.82 -32.04 -0.10
CA CYS A 476 32.38 -32.17 -0.08
C CYS A 476 31.98 -33.65 0.04
N GLN A 477 31.10 -33.94 0.98
CA GLN A 477 30.42 -35.26 1.03
C GLN A 477 29.28 -35.24 -0.01
N PRO A 478 29.04 -36.27 -0.81
CA PRO A 478 28.08 -36.26 -1.90
C PRO A 478 26.71 -36.74 -1.42
N GLU A 479 25.89 -35.86 -0.84
CA GLU A 479 24.48 -36.22 -0.55
C GLU A 479 23.43 -35.31 -1.22
N SER A 480 23.80 -34.22 -1.89
CA SER A 480 22.87 -33.42 -2.72
C SER A 480 23.51 -33.00 -4.04
N GLU A 481 22.75 -33.16 -5.13
CA GLU A 481 23.14 -32.69 -6.44
C GLU A 481 23.29 -31.17 -6.43
N ASP A 482 24.39 -30.62 -6.94
CA ASP A 482 24.56 -29.18 -7.14
C ASP A 482 23.74 -28.67 -8.33
N PHE A 483 23.44 -27.34 -8.31
CA PHE A 483 22.55 -26.74 -9.31
C PHE A 483 23.13 -26.76 -10.73
N GLU A 484 24.43 -26.67 -10.91
CA GLU A 484 25.08 -26.77 -12.22
C GLU A 484 24.93 -28.18 -12.81
N SER A 485 25.19 -29.21 -12.02
CA SER A 485 24.99 -30.61 -12.39
C SER A 485 23.53 -30.89 -12.75
N PHE A 486 22.59 -30.33 -11.98
CA PHE A 486 21.15 -30.39 -12.28
C PHE A 486 20.82 -29.81 -13.66
N ILE A 487 21.39 -28.62 -14.01
CA ILE A 487 21.17 -27.97 -15.31
C ILE A 487 21.63 -28.86 -16.46
N PHE A 488 22.84 -29.42 -16.38
CA PHE A 488 23.37 -30.30 -17.43
C PHE A 488 22.57 -31.59 -17.57
N ARG A 489 22.22 -32.22 -16.46
CA ARG A 489 21.45 -33.46 -16.45
C ARG A 489 20.03 -33.26 -16.96
N THR A 490 19.42 -32.13 -16.66
CA THR A 490 18.00 -31.89 -16.97
C THR A 490 17.78 -31.35 -18.37
N TRP A 491 18.63 -30.41 -18.82
CA TRP A 491 18.44 -29.70 -20.09
C TRP A 491 19.55 -29.94 -21.12
N GLY A 492 20.62 -30.57 -20.73
CA GLY A 492 21.77 -30.83 -21.61
C GLY A 492 22.63 -29.61 -21.89
N LYS A 493 23.74 -29.80 -22.60
CA LYS A 493 24.78 -28.78 -22.81
C LYS A 493 24.31 -27.57 -23.62
N GLY A 494 23.44 -27.75 -24.61
CA GLY A 494 23.02 -26.64 -25.48
C GLY A 494 22.22 -25.61 -24.70
N ILE A 495 21.15 -26.02 -24.02
CA ILE A 495 20.33 -25.13 -23.19
C ILE A 495 21.17 -24.55 -22.02
N ALA A 496 22.04 -25.40 -21.43
CA ALA A 496 22.98 -24.93 -20.39
C ALA A 496 23.83 -23.77 -20.91
N ARG A 497 24.49 -23.93 -22.06
CA ARG A 497 25.41 -22.93 -22.65
C ARG A 497 24.71 -21.64 -23.07
N HIS A 498 23.58 -21.75 -23.77
CA HIS A 498 22.95 -20.59 -24.42
C HIS A 498 22.01 -19.79 -23.49
N PHE A 499 21.57 -20.39 -22.39
CA PHE A 499 20.64 -19.73 -21.49
C PHE A 499 20.91 -20.02 -20.00
N ALA A 500 20.87 -21.30 -19.57
CA ALA A 500 20.71 -21.59 -18.17
C ALA A 500 21.93 -21.18 -17.32
N LEU A 501 23.16 -21.45 -17.78
CA LEU A 501 24.38 -21.05 -17.07
C LEU A 501 24.58 -19.53 -17.09
N PRO A 502 24.64 -18.86 -18.27
CA PRO A 502 24.87 -17.42 -18.29
C PRO A 502 23.84 -16.63 -17.52
N TYR A 503 22.54 -17.00 -17.62
CA TYR A 503 21.49 -16.31 -16.90
C TYR A 503 21.58 -16.52 -15.37
N ASN A 504 21.75 -17.76 -14.92
CA ASN A 504 21.81 -18.05 -13.49
C ASN A 504 23.10 -17.58 -12.82
N GLN A 505 24.25 -17.61 -13.52
CA GLN A 505 25.51 -17.01 -13.04
C GLN A 505 25.35 -15.49 -12.85
N LYS A 506 24.66 -14.83 -13.79
CA LYS A 506 24.38 -13.40 -13.73
C LYS A 506 23.40 -13.07 -12.59
N LEU A 507 22.36 -13.90 -12.37
CA LEU A 507 21.36 -13.73 -11.33
C LEU A 507 21.93 -13.99 -9.92
N TRP A 508 22.59 -15.14 -9.73
CA TRP A 508 22.99 -15.61 -8.41
C TRP A 508 24.34 -15.08 -7.94
N LYS A 509 25.17 -14.54 -8.83
CA LYS A 509 26.54 -14.07 -8.48
C LYS A 509 27.31 -15.07 -7.58
N THR A 510 27.03 -16.35 -7.74
CA THR A 510 27.56 -17.46 -6.96
C THR A 510 27.82 -18.60 -7.92
N PRO A 511 28.97 -19.28 -7.85
CA PRO A 511 29.20 -20.48 -8.66
C PRO A 511 28.08 -21.49 -8.43
N LEU A 512 27.45 -21.97 -9.51
CA LEU A 512 26.25 -22.80 -9.40
C LEU A 512 26.56 -24.18 -8.80
N VAL A 513 27.82 -24.63 -8.85
CA VAL A 513 28.32 -25.82 -8.13
C VAL A 513 28.24 -25.68 -6.60
N ASN A 514 28.22 -24.44 -6.09
CA ASN A 514 28.11 -24.17 -4.66
C ASN A 514 26.66 -24.01 -4.20
N MET A 515 25.69 -24.22 -5.08
CA MET A 515 24.26 -24.11 -4.80
C MET A 515 23.60 -25.48 -4.79
N GLU A 516 22.77 -25.73 -3.79
CA GLU A 516 21.89 -26.91 -3.72
C GLU A 516 20.61 -26.72 -4.55
N THR A 517 19.87 -27.78 -4.78
CA THR A 517 18.69 -27.79 -5.64
C THR A 517 17.35 -27.79 -4.87
N SER A 518 17.36 -27.79 -3.55
CA SER A 518 16.15 -27.90 -2.71
C SER A 518 15.13 -26.78 -2.91
N TRP A 519 15.59 -25.60 -3.36
CA TRP A 519 14.73 -24.42 -3.62
C TRP A 519 13.94 -24.50 -4.93
N LEU A 520 14.30 -25.41 -5.85
CA LEU A 520 13.74 -25.49 -7.20
C LEU A 520 12.24 -25.83 -7.21
N GLY A 521 11.79 -26.65 -6.26
CA GLY A 521 10.44 -27.19 -6.10
C GLY A 521 9.30 -26.50 -6.87
N GLY A 522 9.02 -26.92 -8.12
CA GLY A 522 7.95 -26.39 -8.97
C GLY A 522 8.15 -24.95 -9.52
N ARG A 523 9.24 -24.28 -9.18
CA ARG A 523 9.54 -22.90 -9.61
C ARG A 523 10.22 -22.82 -10.97
N VAL A 524 10.95 -23.85 -11.32
CA VAL A 524 11.69 -23.92 -12.58
C VAL A 524 10.93 -24.85 -13.52
N PRO A 525 10.57 -24.38 -14.73
CA PRO A 525 9.91 -25.20 -15.73
C PRO A 525 10.79 -26.39 -16.17
N LEU A 526 10.22 -27.58 -16.14
CA LEU A 526 10.88 -28.82 -16.53
C LEU A 526 10.17 -29.43 -17.75
N PRO A 527 10.33 -28.83 -18.96
CA PRO A 527 9.72 -29.39 -20.16
C PRO A 527 10.30 -30.77 -20.46
N ASP A 528 9.46 -31.64 -20.94
CA ASP A 528 9.90 -32.92 -21.47
C ASP A 528 10.56 -32.75 -22.85
N LEU A 529 11.15 -33.82 -23.37
CA LEU A 529 11.85 -33.79 -24.65
C LEU A 529 10.93 -33.45 -25.83
N GLU A 530 9.68 -33.92 -25.82
CA GLU A 530 8.67 -33.59 -26.83
C GLU A 530 8.38 -32.10 -26.86
N GLN A 531 8.22 -31.46 -25.69
CA GLN A 531 8.01 -30.02 -25.58
C GLN A 531 9.21 -29.22 -26.09
N ILE A 532 10.45 -29.67 -25.80
CA ILE A 532 11.67 -29.03 -26.29
C ILE A 532 11.74 -29.10 -27.82
N ILE A 533 11.49 -30.29 -28.40
CA ILE A 533 11.53 -30.50 -29.86
C ILE A 533 10.40 -29.72 -30.53
N SER A 534 9.18 -29.78 -30.02
CA SER A 534 8.04 -29.05 -30.56
C SER A 534 8.28 -27.54 -30.55
N GLY A 535 8.86 -27.01 -29.46
CA GLY A 535 9.21 -25.59 -29.32
C GLY A 535 10.43 -25.16 -30.18
N ALA A 536 11.18 -26.11 -30.73
CA ALA A 536 12.20 -25.86 -31.76
C ALA A 536 11.61 -25.75 -33.18
N LEU A 537 10.56 -26.52 -33.45
CA LEU A 537 9.93 -26.62 -34.78
C LEU A 537 8.88 -25.55 -35.05
N ALA A 538 8.20 -25.09 -33.99
CA ALA A 538 7.12 -24.09 -34.08
C ALA A 538 7.17 -23.08 -32.94
N PRO A 539 6.67 -21.84 -33.14
CA PRO A 539 6.58 -20.86 -32.06
C PRO A 539 5.63 -21.35 -30.97
N LEU A 540 5.93 -20.99 -29.72
CA LEU A 540 5.08 -21.27 -28.57
C LEU A 540 3.94 -20.25 -28.55
N ASP A 541 2.71 -20.67 -28.87
CA ASP A 541 1.56 -19.77 -29.04
C ASP A 541 1.04 -19.19 -27.72
N LYS A 542 1.19 -19.93 -26.62
CA LYS A 542 0.67 -19.55 -25.29
C LYS A 542 1.74 -19.66 -24.23
N PRO A 543 1.73 -18.75 -23.25
CA PRO A 543 2.63 -18.88 -22.10
C PRO A 543 2.35 -20.16 -21.33
N VAL A 544 3.41 -20.81 -20.87
CA VAL A 544 3.38 -22.07 -20.09
C VAL A 544 3.94 -21.81 -18.70
N GLY A 545 3.49 -22.59 -17.74
CA GLY A 545 3.98 -22.54 -16.36
C GLY A 545 2.94 -22.08 -15.36
N PRO A 546 3.23 -22.22 -14.07
CA PRO A 546 2.26 -22.01 -12.99
C PRO A 546 1.71 -20.57 -12.92
N ASN A 547 2.48 -19.58 -13.35
CA ASN A 547 2.09 -18.17 -13.38
C ASN A 547 1.89 -17.63 -14.80
N ALA A 548 1.34 -18.46 -15.70
CA ALA A 548 0.93 -18.04 -17.06
C ALA A 548 -0.15 -16.94 -17.04
N ARG A 549 -0.91 -16.85 -15.95
CA ARG A 549 -1.80 -15.74 -15.63
C ARG A 549 -1.38 -15.12 -14.31
N PHE A 550 -1.37 -13.80 -14.22
CA PHE A 550 -1.04 -13.08 -13.01
C PHE A 550 -1.97 -11.89 -12.79
N GLY A 551 -2.07 -11.47 -11.54
CA GLY A 551 -2.75 -10.25 -11.14
C GLY A 551 -1.77 -9.14 -10.75
N TYR A 552 -2.25 -7.91 -10.85
CA TYR A 552 -1.55 -6.72 -10.40
C TYR A 552 -2.58 -5.70 -9.92
N PRO A 553 -2.29 -4.83 -8.93
CA PRO A 553 -3.21 -3.77 -8.56
C PRO A 553 -3.45 -2.81 -9.74
N LEU A 554 -4.70 -2.47 -10.01
CA LEU A 554 -5.06 -1.59 -11.12
C LEU A 554 -4.46 -0.18 -10.92
N ARG A 555 -4.44 0.30 -9.68
CA ARG A 555 -3.85 1.58 -9.26
C ARG A 555 -3.00 1.36 -8.03
N GLY A 556 -1.94 2.16 -7.90
CA GLY A 556 -1.17 2.19 -6.68
C GLY A 556 0.08 1.34 -6.67
N GLY A 557 0.45 0.74 -7.80
CA GLY A 557 1.55 -0.19 -7.85
C GLY A 557 1.32 -1.40 -6.94
N PHE A 558 2.33 -2.22 -6.77
CA PHE A 558 2.20 -3.40 -5.90
C PHE A 558 2.03 -3.03 -4.41
N GLN A 559 2.42 -1.81 -4.03
CA GLN A 559 2.21 -1.28 -2.68
C GLN A 559 0.73 -1.24 -2.29
N ALA A 560 -0.19 -1.00 -3.22
CA ALA A 560 -1.62 -0.97 -2.93
C ALA A 560 -2.13 -2.28 -2.28
N LEU A 561 -1.53 -3.43 -2.63
CA LEU A 561 -1.85 -4.70 -1.99
C LEU A 561 -1.41 -4.73 -0.51
N MET A 562 -0.30 -4.09 -0.19
CA MET A 562 0.19 -3.98 1.20
C MET A 562 -0.65 -3.00 2.01
N GLU A 563 -0.98 -1.87 1.43
CA GLU A 563 -1.85 -0.86 2.03
C GLU A 563 -3.27 -1.39 2.28
N GLY A 564 -3.72 -2.33 1.45
CA GLY A 564 -5.00 -3.01 1.63
C GLY A 564 -5.17 -3.70 2.99
N PHE A 565 -4.09 -4.07 3.67
CA PHE A 565 -4.17 -4.59 5.03
C PHE A 565 -4.60 -3.53 6.06
N LEU A 566 -4.23 -2.26 5.87
CA LEU A 566 -4.36 -1.22 6.90
C LEU A 566 -5.80 -1.06 7.45
N PRO A 567 -6.85 -1.04 6.61
CA PRO A 567 -8.22 -0.94 7.10
C PRO A 567 -8.69 -2.16 7.91
N HIS A 568 -7.97 -3.28 7.79
CA HIS A 568 -8.33 -4.56 8.40
C HIS A 568 -7.46 -4.93 9.60
N LEU A 569 -6.42 -4.13 9.94
CA LEU A 569 -5.57 -4.37 11.08
C LEU A 569 -6.30 -4.01 12.39
N ASN A 570 -6.34 -4.97 13.32
CA ASN A 570 -6.82 -4.77 14.69
C ASN A 570 -5.65 -4.80 15.70
N CYS A 571 -4.40 -4.66 15.24
CA CYS A 571 -3.20 -4.56 16.03
C CYS A 571 -2.66 -3.12 16.00
N THR A 572 -1.78 -2.78 16.92
CA THR A 572 -1.03 -1.51 16.86
C THR A 572 0.04 -1.60 15.78
N LEU A 573 0.15 -0.57 14.95
CA LEU A 573 1.19 -0.44 13.93
C LEU A 573 2.02 0.81 14.22
N GLU A 574 3.31 0.62 14.57
CA GLU A 574 4.28 1.66 14.86
C GLU A 574 5.18 1.84 13.64
N MET A 575 5.03 2.98 12.97
CA MET A 575 5.87 3.38 11.84
C MET A 575 7.08 4.16 12.32
N GLU A 576 8.15 4.23 11.49
CA GLU A 576 9.42 4.90 11.83
C GLU A 576 10.03 4.37 13.14
N ALA A 577 9.66 3.15 13.51
CA ALA A 577 10.07 2.44 14.72
C ALA A 577 11.25 1.49 14.43
N GLY A 578 12.39 2.06 14.08
CA GLY A 578 13.60 1.31 13.75
C GLY A 578 14.18 0.61 14.99
N VAL A 579 14.32 -0.72 14.95
CA VAL A 579 14.95 -1.50 16.03
C VAL A 579 16.46 -1.29 15.98
N SER A 580 17.05 -0.87 17.12
CA SER A 580 18.49 -0.66 17.28
C SER A 580 19.18 -1.81 18.04
N GLU A 581 18.47 -2.45 18.99
CA GLU A 581 19.02 -3.55 19.79
C GLU A 581 17.90 -4.53 20.22
N ILE A 582 18.24 -5.81 20.30
CA ILE A 582 17.37 -6.87 20.82
C ILE A 582 18.09 -7.60 21.95
N GLN A 583 17.44 -7.68 23.09
CA GLN A 583 17.94 -8.37 24.30
C GLN A 583 17.05 -9.60 24.60
N PRO A 584 17.31 -10.75 23.99
CA PRO A 584 16.38 -11.89 24.00
C PRO A 584 16.12 -12.45 25.42
N LEU A 585 17.14 -12.52 26.25
CA LEU A 585 17.01 -13.03 27.65
C LEU A 585 16.08 -12.15 28.51
N GLN A 586 16.05 -10.84 28.24
CA GLN A 586 15.19 -9.89 28.96
C GLN A 586 13.86 -9.66 28.21
N ARG A 587 13.68 -10.30 27.04
CA ARG A 587 12.54 -10.10 26.15
C ARG A 587 12.28 -8.63 25.88
N ARG A 588 13.34 -7.90 25.56
CA ARG A 588 13.32 -6.45 25.37
C ARG A 588 13.87 -6.07 24.00
N VAL A 589 13.23 -5.09 23.38
CA VAL A 589 13.64 -4.46 22.13
C VAL A 589 13.80 -2.97 22.39
N LEU A 590 14.93 -2.41 21.94
CA LEU A 590 15.19 -0.97 21.92
C LEU A 590 15.03 -0.45 20.50
N LEU A 591 14.41 0.71 20.39
CA LEU A 591 14.29 1.45 19.13
C LEU A 591 15.40 2.50 19.00
N SER A 592 15.63 2.98 17.78
CA SER A 592 16.61 4.03 17.48
C SER A 592 16.26 5.38 18.10
N ASP A 593 14.98 5.63 18.42
CA ASP A 593 14.47 6.81 19.10
C ASP A 593 14.46 6.69 20.64
N GLY A 594 15.00 5.60 21.20
CA GLY A 594 15.10 5.35 22.63
C GLY A 594 13.88 4.68 23.27
N ARG A 595 12.77 4.50 22.56
CA ARG A 595 11.63 3.72 23.07
C ARG A 595 12.03 2.26 23.28
N GLN A 596 11.35 1.57 24.21
CA GLN A 596 11.61 0.16 24.52
C GLN A 596 10.28 -0.60 24.58
N PHE A 597 10.32 -1.84 24.13
CA PHE A 597 9.21 -2.78 24.23
C PHE A 597 9.66 -4.03 24.97
N HIS A 598 8.85 -4.48 25.92
CA HIS A 598 8.95 -5.82 26.49
C HIS A 598 7.90 -6.70 25.82
N TYR A 599 8.22 -7.93 25.49
CA TYR A 599 7.33 -8.82 24.78
C TYR A 599 7.23 -10.19 25.45
N ASP A 600 6.05 -10.80 25.38
CA ASP A 600 5.87 -12.19 25.76
C ASP A 600 6.32 -13.16 24.65
N GLN A 601 5.97 -12.84 23.41
CA GLN A 601 6.37 -13.53 22.19
C GLN A 601 6.80 -12.53 21.13
N MET A 602 7.68 -12.92 20.25
CA MET A 602 8.12 -12.10 19.13
C MET A 602 7.99 -12.86 17.81
N ILE A 603 7.42 -12.23 16.79
CA ILE A 603 7.49 -12.68 15.40
C ILE A 603 8.47 -11.78 14.67
N SER A 604 9.56 -12.33 14.17
CA SER A 604 10.53 -11.55 13.38
C SER A 604 10.35 -11.83 11.89
N THR A 605 10.25 -10.76 11.11
CA THR A 605 10.31 -10.83 9.64
C THR A 605 11.61 -10.21 9.09
N LEU A 606 12.51 -9.78 9.97
CA LEU A 606 13.79 -9.19 9.61
C LEU A 606 14.69 -10.22 8.92
N PRO A 607 15.62 -9.79 8.05
CA PRO A 607 16.66 -10.67 7.53
C PRO A 607 17.40 -11.36 8.67
N LEU A 608 17.55 -12.68 8.57
CA LEU A 608 18.08 -13.50 9.65
C LEU A 608 19.49 -13.07 10.13
N PRO A 609 20.44 -12.70 9.24
CA PRO A 609 21.72 -12.13 9.68
C PRO A 609 21.55 -10.80 10.42
N GLU A 610 20.62 -9.97 9.99
CA GLU A 610 20.35 -8.67 10.61
C GLU A 610 19.72 -8.83 11.99
N LEU A 611 18.77 -9.76 12.13
CA LEU A 611 18.18 -10.10 13.43
C LEU A 611 19.25 -10.51 14.44
N VAL A 612 20.19 -11.37 14.05
CA VAL A 612 21.30 -11.80 14.92
C VAL A 612 22.28 -10.65 15.20
N ARG A 613 22.54 -9.77 14.21
CA ARG A 613 23.38 -8.58 14.38
C ARG A 613 22.80 -7.62 15.43
N LEU A 614 21.49 -7.40 15.42
CA LEU A 614 20.80 -6.55 16.40
C LEU A 614 20.87 -7.12 17.85
N MET A 615 21.10 -8.41 17.97
CA MET A 615 21.30 -9.06 19.28
C MET A 615 22.75 -8.89 19.81
N GLY A 616 23.69 -8.66 18.93
CA GLY A 616 25.10 -8.41 19.30
C GLY A 616 25.67 -9.50 20.20
N SER A 617 26.22 -9.10 21.33
CA SER A 617 26.79 -10.01 22.34
C SER A 617 25.78 -10.88 23.11
N PHE A 618 24.49 -10.61 23.00
CA PHE A 618 23.43 -11.44 23.58
C PHE A 618 23.22 -12.75 22.81
N ALA A 619 23.62 -12.80 21.54
CA ALA A 619 23.60 -14.03 20.76
C ALA A 619 24.87 -14.87 21.02
N PRO A 620 24.80 -16.20 21.23
CA PRO A 620 25.97 -17.06 21.35
C PRO A 620 26.90 -16.93 20.13
N GLU A 621 28.21 -17.07 20.38
CA GLU A 621 29.23 -16.94 19.30
C GLU A 621 28.99 -17.90 18.14
N ALA A 622 28.52 -19.12 18.41
CA ALA A 622 28.18 -20.10 17.37
C ALA A 622 27.03 -19.60 16.47
N VAL A 623 26.02 -18.93 17.06
CA VAL A 623 24.88 -18.33 16.32
C VAL A 623 25.35 -17.15 15.49
N GLN A 624 26.19 -16.28 16.04
CA GLN A 624 26.79 -15.17 15.30
C GLN A 624 27.63 -15.65 14.12
N LYS A 625 28.46 -16.68 14.30
CA LYS A 625 29.25 -17.28 13.22
C LYS A 625 28.38 -17.91 12.15
N ALA A 626 27.30 -18.60 12.53
CA ALA A 626 26.34 -19.17 11.58
C ALA A 626 25.63 -18.10 10.76
N ALA A 627 25.20 -16.99 11.40
CA ALA A 627 24.56 -15.88 10.73
C ALA A 627 25.46 -15.17 9.70
N LYS A 628 26.75 -14.98 10.03
CA LYS A 628 27.74 -14.41 9.11
C LYS A 628 28.05 -15.29 7.89
N LYS A 629 27.74 -16.59 7.94
CA LYS A 629 27.90 -17.52 6.82
C LYS A 629 26.70 -17.55 5.88
N LEU A 630 25.57 -17.00 6.28
CA LEU A 630 24.39 -16.93 5.41
C LEU A 630 24.62 -15.95 4.26
N ARG A 631 24.44 -16.42 3.03
CA ARG A 631 24.68 -15.64 1.82
C ARG A 631 23.38 -15.15 1.21
N HIS A 632 23.41 -13.93 0.66
CA HIS A 632 22.30 -13.33 -0.06
C HIS A 632 22.81 -12.58 -1.28
N ILE A 633 21.87 -12.24 -2.17
CA ILE A 633 22.09 -11.40 -3.32
C ILE A 633 21.33 -10.10 -3.13
N SER A 634 21.97 -8.99 -3.42
CA SER A 634 21.35 -7.67 -3.48
C SER A 634 20.87 -7.38 -4.90
N VAL A 635 19.84 -6.57 -5.04
CA VAL A 635 19.33 -6.09 -6.33
C VAL A 635 19.32 -4.57 -6.35
N ARG A 636 19.88 -4.00 -7.39
CA ARG A 636 19.72 -2.61 -7.76
C ARG A 636 18.75 -2.53 -8.94
N CYS A 637 17.73 -1.70 -8.81
CA CYS A 637 16.81 -1.38 -9.88
C CYS A 637 17.09 0.01 -10.42
N VAL A 638 17.09 0.17 -11.74
CA VAL A 638 17.03 1.47 -12.41
C VAL A 638 15.66 1.55 -13.07
N ASN A 639 14.85 2.50 -12.62
CA ASN A 639 13.54 2.82 -13.16
C ASN A 639 13.71 3.89 -14.24
N LEU A 640 13.08 3.70 -15.39
CA LEU A 640 13.09 4.64 -16.51
C LEU A 640 11.67 4.95 -16.96
N GLY A 641 11.29 6.21 -16.96
CA GLY A 641 10.06 6.72 -17.57
C GLY A 641 10.37 7.29 -18.96
N ILE A 642 9.81 6.68 -19.98
CA ILE A 642 10.07 7.02 -21.38
C ILE A 642 8.91 7.86 -21.93
N GLY A 643 9.20 8.95 -22.63
CA GLY A 643 8.24 9.87 -23.26
C GLY A 643 7.62 9.32 -24.55
N ARG A 644 7.43 8.00 -24.62
CA ARG A 644 6.79 7.32 -25.77
C ARG A 644 5.91 6.20 -25.26
N ALA A 645 4.65 6.23 -25.66
CA ALA A 645 3.69 5.17 -25.33
C ALA A 645 3.99 3.85 -26.06
N ASN A 646 3.59 2.74 -25.48
CA ASN A 646 3.57 1.42 -26.14
C ASN A 646 4.91 0.96 -26.69
N ILE A 647 5.99 1.08 -25.92
CA ILE A 647 7.33 0.65 -26.36
C ILE A 647 7.44 -0.87 -26.54
N SER A 648 6.61 -1.65 -25.85
CA SER A 648 6.58 -3.11 -25.93
C SER A 648 5.27 -3.68 -25.41
N ASP A 649 4.88 -4.85 -25.91
CA ASP A 649 3.76 -5.67 -25.45
C ASP A 649 4.12 -6.68 -24.35
N LYS A 650 5.40 -6.73 -23.95
CA LYS A 650 5.94 -7.70 -23.00
C LYS A 650 5.81 -7.21 -21.57
N HIS A 651 5.76 -8.15 -20.61
CA HIS A 651 5.82 -7.85 -19.18
C HIS A 651 7.22 -8.04 -18.63
N TRP A 652 7.93 -9.10 -19.03
CA TRP A 652 9.29 -9.37 -18.62
C TRP A 652 10.15 -9.77 -19.81
N ILE A 653 11.39 -9.32 -19.79
CA ILE A 653 12.42 -9.77 -20.72
C ILE A 653 13.65 -10.18 -19.93
N TYR A 654 14.12 -11.41 -20.15
CA TYR A 654 15.31 -11.99 -19.54
C TYR A 654 16.50 -11.86 -20.48
N TYR A 655 17.65 -11.45 -19.95
CA TYR A 655 18.86 -11.17 -20.72
C TYR A 655 20.03 -12.01 -20.21
N PRO A 656 20.29 -13.20 -20.79
CA PRO A 656 21.46 -14.01 -20.46
C PRO A 656 22.79 -13.39 -20.96
N GLY A 657 22.74 -12.56 -22.00
CA GLY A 657 23.89 -11.94 -22.65
C GLY A 657 24.50 -10.75 -21.90
N ASN A 658 25.32 -9.94 -22.61
CA ASN A 658 26.19 -8.89 -22.07
C ASN A 658 25.44 -7.57 -21.76
N THR A 659 24.26 -7.60 -21.16
CA THR A 659 23.65 -6.42 -20.55
C THR A 659 24.04 -6.32 -19.08
N LEU A 660 24.01 -5.11 -18.52
CA LEU A 660 24.24 -4.94 -17.10
C LEU A 660 23.11 -5.58 -16.28
N PHE A 661 21.87 -5.36 -16.71
CA PHE A 661 20.70 -5.98 -16.10
C PHE A 661 20.52 -7.45 -16.56
N HIS A 662 20.04 -8.28 -15.67
CA HIS A 662 19.66 -9.66 -15.97
C HIS A 662 18.22 -9.76 -16.47
N ARG A 663 17.38 -8.77 -16.14
CA ARG A 663 15.96 -8.74 -16.45
C ARG A 663 15.46 -7.31 -16.54
N ILE A 664 14.49 -7.07 -17.44
CA ILE A 664 13.68 -5.86 -17.45
C ILE A 664 12.24 -6.25 -17.09
N PHE A 665 11.63 -5.50 -16.21
CA PHE A 665 10.21 -5.48 -15.97
C PHE A 665 9.60 -4.27 -16.66
N LEU A 666 8.65 -4.50 -17.53
CA LEU A 666 7.94 -3.48 -18.29
C LEU A 666 6.71 -3.04 -17.49
N GLN A 667 6.97 -2.18 -16.51
CA GLN A 667 6.00 -1.70 -15.52
C GLN A 667 4.75 -1.13 -16.18
N GLY A 668 4.94 -0.47 -17.33
CA GLY A 668 3.86 0.12 -18.11
C GLY A 668 2.79 -0.85 -18.58
N ASN A 669 3.10 -2.14 -18.68
CA ASN A 669 2.14 -3.19 -19.05
C ASN A 669 1.52 -3.90 -17.83
N ALA A 670 2.03 -3.67 -16.62
CA ALA A 670 1.48 -4.29 -15.42
C ALA A 670 0.07 -3.76 -15.11
N SER A 671 -0.15 -2.46 -15.31
CA SER A 671 -1.46 -1.82 -15.25
C SER A 671 -1.50 -0.60 -16.19
N PRO A 672 -2.65 -0.30 -16.83
CA PRO A 672 -2.81 0.89 -17.66
C PRO A 672 -2.62 2.20 -16.88
N HIS A 673 -2.67 2.16 -15.55
CA HIS A 673 -2.50 3.32 -14.68
C HIS A 673 -1.09 3.47 -14.10
N CYS A 674 -0.13 2.68 -14.55
CA CYS A 674 1.28 2.83 -14.16
C CYS A 674 2.03 3.89 -14.99
N ASN A 675 1.41 4.41 -16.04
CA ASN A 675 2.01 5.40 -16.93
C ASN A 675 1.22 6.70 -16.96
N PRO A 676 1.87 7.87 -17.14
CA PRO A 676 1.20 9.09 -17.61
C PRO A 676 0.79 8.94 -19.06
N GLU A 677 -0.09 9.82 -19.55
CA GLU A 677 -0.48 9.87 -20.97
C GLU A 677 0.76 10.12 -21.85
N GLY A 678 0.94 9.29 -22.88
CA GLY A 678 2.09 9.37 -23.78
C GLY A 678 3.38 8.78 -23.24
N GLY A 679 3.42 8.31 -21.99
CA GLY A 679 4.59 7.73 -21.35
C GLY A 679 4.57 6.20 -21.22
N PHE A 680 5.73 5.60 -20.92
CA PHE A 680 5.86 4.18 -20.64
C PHE A 680 6.98 3.90 -19.64
N GLY A 681 6.68 3.23 -18.52
CA GLY A 681 7.63 2.90 -17.46
C GLY A 681 8.25 1.50 -17.62
N LEU A 682 9.55 1.40 -17.36
CA LEU A 682 10.26 0.13 -17.26
C LEU A 682 11.29 0.13 -16.10
N THR A 683 11.61 -1.05 -15.59
CA THR A 683 12.59 -1.24 -14.51
C THR A 683 13.66 -2.24 -14.95
N CYS A 684 14.91 -1.80 -14.96
CA CYS A 684 16.09 -2.65 -15.20
C CYS A 684 16.57 -3.24 -13.86
N GLU A 685 16.65 -4.56 -13.73
CA GLU A 685 17.07 -5.24 -12.50
C GLU A 685 18.49 -5.80 -12.64
N MET A 686 19.36 -5.42 -11.70
CA MET A 686 20.76 -5.85 -11.64
C MET A 686 21.06 -6.49 -10.31
N THR A 687 21.77 -7.60 -10.32
CA THR A 687 22.22 -8.28 -9.11
C THR A 687 23.66 -7.92 -8.78
N TYR A 688 23.95 -7.83 -7.48
CA TYR A 688 25.30 -7.59 -6.98
C TYR A 688 25.49 -8.22 -5.59
N ARG A 689 26.71 -8.24 -5.13
CA ARG A 689 27.14 -8.63 -3.79
C ARG A 689 28.22 -7.69 -3.31
N ASP A 690 28.48 -7.65 -2.00
CA ASP A 690 29.55 -6.81 -1.42
C ASP A 690 30.95 -7.14 -2.01
N ASP A 691 31.19 -8.42 -2.28
CA ASP A 691 32.43 -8.90 -2.91
C ASP A 691 32.42 -8.87 -4.45
N GLN A 692 31.27 -8.58 -5.07
CA GLN A 692 31.07 -8.40 -6.51
C GLN A 692 30.12 -7.22 -6.78
N PRO A 693 30.56 -5.97 -6.53
CA PRO A 693 29.75 -4.77 -6.68
C PRO A 693 29.40 -4.51 -8.16
N LEU A 694 28.45 -3.61 -8.38
CA LEU A 694 28.16 -3.08 -9.71
C LEU A 694 29.36 -2.27 -10.23
N PRO A 695 29.57 -2.18 -11.55
CA PRO A 695 30.73 -1.49 -12.14
C PRO A 695 30.66 0.04 -11.97
N CYS A 696 29.50 0.60 -11.69
CA CYS A 696 29.23 2.03 -11.46
C CYS A 696 27.97 2.21 -10.60
N GLU A 697 27.74 3.40 -10.09
CA GLU A 697 26.61 3.80 -9.25
C GLU A 697 26.07 5.17 -9.69
N GLY A 698 24.87 5.55 -9.22
CA GLY A 698 24.24 6.84 -9.48
C GLY A 698 23.99 7.08 -10.97
N ASP A 699 24.19 8.31 -11.42
CA ASP A 699 23.92 8.71 -12.80
C ASP A 699 24.67 7.85 -13.83
N ALA A 700 25.90 7.42 -13.53
CA ALA A 700 26.68 6.55 -14.41
C ALA A 700 26.04 5.15 -14.57
N LEU A 701 25.35 4.64 -13.55
CA LEU A 701 24.61 3.40 -13.63
C LEU A 701 23.34 3.57 -14.48
N ILE A 702 22.64 4.67 -14.31
CA ILE A 702 21.45 5.04 -15.11
C ILE A 702 21.83 5.17 -16.59
N GLU A 703 22.88 5.94 -16.91
CA GLU A 703 23.37 6.11 -18.27
C GLU A 703 23.76 4.77 -18.92
N ARG A 704 24.40 3.89 -18.15
CA ARG A 704 24.77 2.56 -18.62
C ARG A 704 23.54 1.68 -18.90
N CYS A 705 22.51 1.74 -18.06
CA CYS A 705 21.25 1.04 -18.29
C CYS A 705 20.53 1.55 -19.54
N ILE A 706 20.48 2.87 -19.74
CA ILE A 706 19.92 3.50 -20.95
C ILE A 706 20.68 3.02 -22.20
N ALA A 707 22.00 3.06 -22.18
CA ALA A 707 22.83 2.59 -23.29
C ALA A 707 22.60 1.11 -23.61
N ASP A 708 22.49 0.26 -22.59
CA ASP A 708 22.16 -1.16 -22.77
C ASP A 708 20.73 -1.36 -23.29
N CYS A 709 19.75 -0.57 -22.85
CA CYS A 709 18.36 -0.60 -23.36
C CYS A 709 18.29 -0.20 -24.86
N ILE A 710 19.07 0.81 -25.29
CA ILE A 710 19.19 1.21 -26.69
C ILE A 710 19.84 0.09 -27.50
N ARG A 711 20.94 -0.48 -26.99
CA ARG A 711 21.70 -1.53 -27.67
C ARG A 711 20.86 -2.80 -27.92
N VAL A 712 19.97 -3.18 -26.99
CA VAL A 712 19.06 -4.33 -27.16
C VAL A 712 17.74 -3.95 -27.83
N GLY A 713 17.56 -2.69 -28.22
CA GLY A 713 16.44 -2.21 -29.02
C GLY A 713 15.11 -2.12 -28.27
N ILE A 714 15.13 -2.01 -26.93
CA ILE A 714 13.90 -1.82 -26.15
C ILE A 714 13.46 -0.34 -26.16
N ILE A 715 14.43 0.58 -26.21
CA ILE A 715 14.19 2.01 -26.43
C ILE A 715 15.06 2.50 -27.59
N ASN A 716 14.67 3.61 -28.20
CA ASN A 716 15.42 4.27 -29.29
C ASN A 716 16.40 5.31 -28.72
N ALA A 717 17.42 5.65 -29.49
CA ALA A 717 18.40 6.65 -29.06
C ALA A 717 17.81 8.09 -28.97
N ASP A 718 16.69 8.34 -29.64
CA ASP A 718 15.95 9.60 -29.66
C ASP A 718 14.73 9.63 -28.72
N ASP A 719 14.49 8.55 -27.99
CA ASP A 719 13.43 8.54 -26.99
C ASP A 719 13.78 9.48 -25.81
N GLU A 720 12.85 10.33 -25.43
CA GLU A 720 12.98 11.18 -24.24
C GLU A 720 12.94 10.34 -22.96
N ILE A 721 13.92 10.51 -22.08
CA ILE A 721 13.91 9.98 -20.72
C ILE A 721 13.28 11.03 -19.82
N VAL A 722 11.99 10.86 -19.50
CA VAL A 722 11.20 11.80 -18.70
C VAL A 722 11.66 11.78 -17.24
N THR A 723 11.92 10.57 -16.72
CA THR A 723 12.45 10.36 -15.37
C THR A 723 13.32 9.11 -15.30
N ALA A 724 14.29 9.14 -14.38
CA ALA A 724 15.13 8.01 -14.04
C ALA A 724 15.44 8.01 -12.54
N SER A 725 15.37 6.85 -11.91
CA SER A 725 15.67 6.71 -10.47
C SER A 725 16.28 5.35 -10.16
N GLU A 726 16.99 5.27 -9.03
CA GLU A 726 17.53 4.02 -8.50
C GLU A 726 16.80 3.57 -7.24
N VAL A 727 16.64 2.25 -7.10
CA VAL A 727 16.17 1.61 -5.87
C VAL A 727 17.14 0.49 -5.50
N ASP A 728 17.61 0.51 -4.25
CA ASP A 728 18.49 -0.51 -3.72
C ASP A 728 17.79 -1.47 -2.77
N MET A 729 18.01 -2.78 -2.97
CA MET A 729 17.46 -3.85 -2.15
C MET A 729 18.59 -4.77 -1.68
N PRO A 730 19.21 -4.48 -0.51
CA PRO A 730 20.39 -5.23 -0.03
C PRO A 730 20.09 -6.70 0.28
N TYR A 731 18.86 -7.07 0.60
CA TYR A 731 18.43 -8.46 0.80
C TYR A 731 17.33 -8.81 -0.21
N ALA A 732 17.71 -9.18 -1.46
CA ALA A 732 16.72 -9.52 -2.49
C ALA A 732 16.51 -11.03 -2.64
N TYR A 733 17.59 -11.81 -2.69
CA TYR A 733 17.54 -13.27 -2.82
C TYR A 733 18.41 -13.94 -1.77
N VAL A 734 17.86 -14.96 -1.11
CA VAL A 734 18.61 -15.85 -0.22
C VAL A 734 19.31 -16.92 -1.05
N VAL A 735 20.59 -17.18 -0.78
CA VAL A 735 21.36 -18.18 -1.51
C VAL A 735 21.26 -19.52 -0.78
N TYR A 736 20.96 -20.56 -1.54
CA TYR A 736 20.88 -21.92 -1.07
C TYR A 736 22.22 -22.63 -1.31
N ASP A 737 23.21 -22.29 -0.45
CA ASP A 737 24.47 -23.01 -0.46
C ASP A 737 24.43 -24.25 0.44
N HIS A 738 25.41 -25.15 0.29
CA HIS A 738 25.48 -26.41 1.02
C HIS A 738 25.57 -26.27 2.56
N GLN A 739 25.87 -25.08 3.10
CA GLN A 739 25.94 -24.82 4.53
C GLN A 739 24.67 -24.14 5.08
N ARG A 740 23.79 -23.65 4.20
CA ARG A 740 22.59 -22.89 4.57
C ARG A 740 21.74 -23.64 5.60
N THR A 741 21.37 -24.87 5.31
CA THR A 741 20.45 -25.65 6.14
C THR A 741 20.96 -25.86 7.55
N ALA A 742 22.24 -26.16 7.70
CA ALA A 742 22.88 -26.33 9.02
C ALA A 742 22.92 -25.02 9.80
N ASN A 743 23.32 -23.92 9.15
CA ASN A 743 23.40 -22.59 9.75
C ASN A 743 22.02 -22.07 10.17
N VAL A 744 21.01 -22.17 9.29
CA VAL A 744 19.63 -21.75 9.58
C VAL A 744 19.04 -22.55 10.74
N THR A 745 19.24 -23.88 10.75
CA THR A 745 18.75 -24.76 11.82
C THR A 745 19.33 -24.38 13.17
N LEU A 746 20.64 -24.13 13.24
CA LEU A 746 21.32 -23.71 14.47
C LEU A 746 20.75 -22.40 15.01
N ILE A 747 20.60 -21.39 14.15
CA ILE A 747 20.06 -20.08 14.54
C ILE A 747 18.60 -20.21 14.98
N ARG A 748 17.77 -20.89 14.19
CA ARG A 748 16.33 -21.09 14.47
C ARG A 748 16.10 -21.81 15.79
N SER A 749 16.85 -22.90 16.06
CA SER A 749 16.74 -23.66 17.29
C SER A 749 17.05 -22.82 18.53
N TRP A 750 18.07 -21.98 18.45
CA TRP A 750 18.39 -21.06 19.54
C TRP A 750 17.32 -19.99 19.72
N LEU A 751 16.88 -19.31 18.66
CA LEU A 751 15.86 -18.25 18.72
C LEU A 751 14.53 -18.77 19.29
N ALA A 752 14.15 -19.99 18.95
CA ALA A 752 12.95 -20.63 19.49
C ALA A 752 12.99 -20.73 21.02
N THR A 753 14.16 -21.01 21.62
CA THR A 753 14.32 -21.03 23.09
C THR A 753 14.15 -19.65 23.74
N GLN A 754 14.27 -18.58 22.96
CA GLN A 754 14.10 -17.19 23.40
C GLN A 754 12.66 -16.67 23.18
N GLY A 755 11.74 -17.50 22.69
CA GLY A 755 10.38 -17.08 22.34
C GLY A 755 10.34 -16.18 21.09
N ILE A 756 11.29 -16.34 20.16
CA ILE A 756 11.39 -15.60 18.91
C ILE A 756 11.04 -16.54 17.76
N HIS A 757 9.97 -16.21 17.04
CA HIS A 757 9.44 -16.98 15.92
C HIS A 757 9.86 -16.31 14.61
N LEU A 758 10.56 -17.05 13.77
CA LEU A 758 10.94 -16.59 12.44
C LEU A 758 9.77 -16.74 11.47
N SER A 759 9.50 -15.73 10.67
CA SER A 759 8.44 -15.77 9.68
C SER A 759 8.81 -14.96 8.43
N GLY A 760 8.57 -15.54 7.25
CA GLY A 760 8.75 -14.92 5.96
C GLY A 760 10.13 -15.12 5.32
N ARG A 761 10.23 -14.68 4.07
CA ARG A 761 11.32 -14.95 3.15
C ARG A 761 12.72 -14.77 3.75
N TYR A 762 12.97 -13.65 4.38
CA TYR A 762 14.30 -13.27 4.86
C TYR A 762 14.58 -13.74 6.28
N SER A 763 13.56 -13.93 7.09
CA SER A 763 13.68 -14.38 8.46
C SER A 763 13.79 -15.91 8.54
N GLU A 764 12.97 -16.63 7.77
CA GLU A 764 13.08 -18.10 7.63
C GLU A 764 14.22 -18.52 6.71
N TRP A 765 14.80 -17.56 5.96
CA TRP A 765 15.84 -17.77 4.95
C TRP A 765 15.39 -18.73 3.84
N GLU A 766 14.17 -18.47 3.32
CA GLU A 766 13.48 -19.28 2.31
C GLU A 766 13.14 -18.47 1.06
N TYR A 767 13.03 -19.14 -0.09
CA TYR A 767 12.62 -18.50 -1.35
C TYR A 767 11.11 -18.42 -1.42
N TYR A 768 10.51 -17.37 -0.85
CA TYR A 768 9.07 -17.13 -0.86
C TYR A 768 8.67 -16.06 -1.88
N ASN A 769 7.52 -16.25 -2.53
CA ASN A 769 6.79 -15.20 -3.21
C ASN A 769 5.82 -14.50 -2.22
N SER A 770 5.09 -13.48 -2.66
CA SER A 770 4.17 -12.72 -1.80
C SER A 770 3.09 -13.58 -1.15
N ASP A 771 2.54 -14.56 -1.87
CA ASP A 771 1.55 -15.52 -1.36
C ASP A 771 2.11 -16.38 -0.22
N HIS A 772 3.31 -16.92 -0.40
CA HIS A 772 4.01 -17.66 0.65
C HIS A 772 4.31 -16.79 1.87
N ALA A 773 4.63 -15.50 1.64
CA ALA A 773 4.87 -14.55 2.72
C ALA A 773 3.60 -14.30 3.55
N PHE A 774 2.44 -14.18 2.91
CA PHE A 774 1.15 -14.06 3.62
C PHE A 774 0.83 -15.30 4.43
N LEU A 775 1.01 -16.48 3.85
CA LEU A 775 0.79 -17.76 4.55
C LEU A 775 1.77 -17.96 5.72
N ALA A 776 3.02 -17.51 5.58
CA ALA A 776 3.99 -17.57 6.67
C ALA A 776 3.56 -16.68 7.84
N GLY A 777 3.15 -15.44 7.58
CA GLY A 777 2.62 -14.52 8.58
C GLY A 777 1.41 -15.08 9.32
N LYS A 778 0.45 -15.65 8.58
CA LYS A 778 -0.71 -16.34 9.14
C LYS A 778 -0.31 -17.47 10.09
N ARG A 779 0.54 -18.42 9.63
CA ARG A 779 1.00 -19.55 10.46
C ARG A 779 1.71 -19.10 11.74
N ALA A 780 2.57 -18.08 11.64
CA ALA A 780 3.28 -17.55 12.79
C ALA A 780 2.33 -16.93 13.82
N ALA A 781 1.35 -16.14 13.36
CA ALA A 781 0.34 -15.54 14.23
C ALA A 781 -0.52 -16.60 14.93
N GLU A 782 -1.00 -17.61 14.22
CA GLU A 782 -1.78 -18.73 14.78
C GLU A 782 -0.97 -19.49 15.83
N THR A 783 0.28 -19.86 15.52
CA THR A 783 1.19 -20.54 16.46
C THR A 783 1.40 -19.74 17.75
N VAL A 784 1.66 -18.44 17.62
CA VAL A 784 1.93 -17.57 18.79
C VAL A 784 0.67 -17.34 19.61
N LYS A 785 -0.50 -17.23 18.99
CA LYS A 785 -1.80 -17.16 19.70
C LYS A 785 -2.04 -18.40 20.57
N ASP A 786 -1.82 -19.58 20.01
CA ASP A 786 -1.98 -20.84 20.73
C ASP A 786 -1.05 -20.92 21.94
N LEU A 787 0.20 -20.47 21.78
CA LEU A 787 1.17 -20.43 22.87
C LEU A 787 0.76 -19.44 23.97
N THR A 788 0.23 -18.28 23.59
CA THR A 788 -0.21 -17.24 24.55
C THR A 788 -1.48 -17.69 25.29
N HIS A 789 -2.42 -18.31 24.60
CA HIS A 789 -3.67 -18.84 25.20
C HIS A 789 -3.37 -19.96 26.22
N ASN A 790 -2.50 -20.91 25.88
CA ASN A 790 -2.12 -22.01 26.74
C ASN A 790 -1.42 -21.53 28.02
N ARG A 791 -0.64 -20.45 27.97
CA ARG A 791 -0.03 -19.84 29.16
C ARG A 791 -1.07 -19.19 30.08
N LYS A 792 -2.06 -18.48 29.53
CA LYS A 792 -3.15 -17.83 30.32
C LYS A 792 -4.06 -18.85 31.01
N THR A 793 -4.19 -20.06 30.45
CA THR A 793 -5.02 -21.16 31.02
C THR A 793 -4.28 -22.01 32.07
N THR A 794 -2.94 -21.93 32.09
CA THR A 794 -2.11 -22.69 33.05
C THR A 794 -1.54 -21.84 34.20
N ALA A 795 -1.72 -20.51 34.15
CA ALA A 795 -1.39 -19.55 35.22
C ALA A 795 -2.66 -19.15 36.02
#